data_337c9b8dc309c04ea5428b512646c361
#
_entry.id   337c9b8dc309c04ea5428b512646c361
#
_cell.length_a   1.000
_cell.length_b   1.000
_cell.length_c   1.000
_cell.angle_alpha   90.00
_cell.angle_beta   90.00
_cell.angle_gamma   90.00
#
_symmetry.space_group_name_H-M   'P 1'
#
loop_
_entity.id
_entity.type
_entity.pdbx_description
1 polymer ?
#
loop_
_entity_poly.entity_id
_entity_poly.type
_entity_poly.pdbx_seq_one_letter_code
_entity_poly.pdbx_strand_id
1 'polypeptide(L)'
;MLTNNMLHIMGILNNLITKPKGVIITFVMIKTALIGIFFSLIVLSTPGCKIEPAAEINISTSNITIPNSPGTDRISFTCNGKWTATASKTWLTITPTFGKGDGEIVIAYDENISIDERSGELILSSGILSKTVTIVQSRTNLDIDKYSLSFPKDSSTARFNIVSNTNWQIIIPTDITWISATPTSGTLNMHIDITVDPNPGFLREAEIIIRYAQTERKIKIIQQRGVNGPPEQPFLKTPSNNSSDENRLPIFRWSEAIDHDGHDVTYNFEYSQINGDWIASETIQDTMYLLTSYLDENTSYRWRIKATDSTGESSYSEVYNFRTGTKKRYFDGEYRISQTNTEGTYPSEILFIGDGYIPEDYVEGGKFDMDIDEGIEYFFTVEPYKTYRNFFKVYKQAGYSRDEGVTQTDKNIVKNTKFGVTFQGGTLMNSDYNTVFNHAKLIPGVDNVKLQDLLIVIIVNENRYAGTCWTWPDGKSIAIVPVSRHSNPHSDYRAILVHEAGGHGFGRLADEYVSTDNIGKAISSERLQQLEESFARNYSANVDLTGDSTKVKWSKFILKSGYNRVGTFQGAYYFSFGVWRSEISSCMISNVLYFNAPSREAIVKRIMTKAGIDYTLENFVKKDIVKEPPYDVAFLMKSFNPLTFVPLAQPVMMK
;
A
#
# COMPACT_ATOMS: atom_id res chain seq x y z
N MET A 1 31.45 -38.15 13.61
CA MET A 1 30.04 -38.19 13.97
C MET A 1 29.76 -37.38 15.25
N LEU A 2 30.24 -36.15 15.34
CA LEU A 2 30.12 -35.29 16.52
C LEU A 2 30.29 -33.79 16.16
N THR A 3 29.86 -33.39 14.95
CA THR A 3 29.95 -32.00 14.49
C THR A 3 28.67 -31.43 13.87
N ASN A 4 27.55 -32.18 13.89
CA ASN A 4 26.29 -31.72 13.30
C ASN A 4 25.16 -31.37 14.28
N ASN A 5 25.43 -31.38 15.60
CA ASN A 5 24.39 -31.07 16.59
C ASN A 5 24.54 -29.70 17.28
N MET A 6 25.50 -28.86 16.85
CA MET A 6 25.65 -27.52 17.42
C MET A 6 25.03 -26.39 16.58
N LEU A 7 24.65 -26.64 15.36
CA LEU A 7 23.98 -25.64 14.51
C LEU A 7 22.45 -25.60 14.64
N HIS A 8 21.85 -26.58 15.31
CA HIS A 8 20.37 -26.62 15.46
C HIS A 8 19.86 -25.94 16.74
N ILE A 9 20.74 -25.61 17.69
CA ILE A 9 20.38 -24.93 18.94
C ILE A 9 20.54 -23.41 18.85
N MET A 10 21.33 -22.89 17.91
CA MET A 10 21.46 -21.45 17.67
C MET A 10 20.36 -20.85 16.77
N GLY A 11 19.54 -21.67 16.11
CA GLY A 11 18.42 -21.22 15.27
C GLY A 11 17.13 -20.92 16.04
N ILE A 12 17.02 -21.29 17.31
CA ILE A 12 15.79 -21.15 18.11
C ILE A 12 15.81 -19.95 19.06
N LEU A 13 16.96 -19.31 19.27
CA LEU A 13 17.08 -18.18 20.21
C LEU A 13 16.99 -16.78 19.59
N ASN A 14 16.86 -16.65 18.28
CA ASN A 14 16.78 -15.34 17.63
C ASN A 14 15.36 -14.88 17.23
N ASN A 15 14.31 -15.57 17.67
CA ASN A 15 12.92 -15.20 17.31
C ASN A 15 12.02 -14.85 18.52
N LEU A 16 12.58 -14.38 19.61
CA LEU A 16 11.79 -14.04 20.82
C LEU A 16 12.19 -12.70 21.45
N ILE A 17 12.36 -11.63 20.67
CA ILE A 17 12.36 -10.26 21.19
C ILE A 17 11.61 -9.34 20.23
N THR A 18 10.30 -9.31 20.36
CA THR A 18 9.50 -8.12 20.07
C THR A 18 8.34 -8.05 21.05
N LYS A 19 8.46 -7.07 21.94
CA LYS A 19 7.49 -6.42 22.84
C LYS A 19 6.08 -7.04 22.95
N PRO A 20 5.51 -7.08 24.19
CA PRO A 20 4.49 -6.09 24.50
C PRO A 20 4.45 -5.61 25.99
N LYS A 21 3.54 -4.67 26.17
CA LYS A 21 3.12 -3.94 27.37
C LYS A 21 2.69 -4.82 28.55
N GLY A 22 3.13 -4.40 29.75
CA GLY A 22 2.36 -4.32 30.97
C GLY A 22 1.64 -5.56 31.50
N VAL A 23 2.26 -6.22 32.49
CA VAL A 23 1.52 -6.85 33.59
C VAL A 23 2.40 -6.78 34.85
N ILE A 24 1.85 -6.20 35.89
CA ILE A 24 2.36 -6.21 37.28
C ILE A 24 2.18 -7.62 37.83
N ILE A 25 3.23 -8.25 38.31
CA ILE A 25 3.11 -9.41 39.20
C ILE A 25 4.01 -9.18 40.44
N THR A 26 3.31 -8.98 41.52
CA THR A 26 3.78 -9.04 42.90
C THR A 26 4.33 -10.44 43.20
N PHE A 27 5.57 -10.56 43.65
CA PHE A 27 6.03 -11.77 44.27
C PHE A 27 6.39 -11.55 45.76
N VAL A 28 5.72 -12.37 46.54
CA VAL A 28 5.71 -12.48 47.97
C VAL A 28 7.03 -13.09 48.46
N MET A 29 7.51 -12.54 49.59
CA MET A 29 8.58 -13.11 50.43
C MET A 29 8.27 -14.54 50.89
N ILE A 30 9.26 -15.38 50.88
CA ILE A 30 9.31 -16.55 51.77
C ILE A 30 10.62 -16.50 52.56
N LYS A 31 10.41 -16.43 53.89
CA LYS A 31 11.39 -16.60 54.93
C LYS A 31 11.92 -18.03 54.93
N THR A 32 13.18 -18.19 55.30
CA THR A 32 13.59 -19.33 56.15
C THR A 32 14.51 -18.88 57.25
N ALA A 33 14.05 -19.17 58.42
CA ALA A 33 14.71 -18.96 59.70
C ALA A 33 15.49 -20.22 60.11
N LEU A 34 16.24 -20.05 61.19
CA LEU A 34 16.90 -20.97 62.11
C LEU A 34 18.35 -21.37 61.76
N ILE A 35 19.28 -20.95 62.60
CA ILE A 35 19.69 -21.73 63.77
C ILE A 35 20.49 -20.80 64.73
N GLY A 36 20.00 -20.68 65.95
CA GLY A 36 20.78 -20.12 67.06
C GLY A 36 21.56 -21.23 67.77
N ILE A 37 22.60 -20.85 68.50
CA ILE A 37 23.03 -21.51 69.72
C ILE A 37 24.02 -20.56 70.48
N PHE A 38 23.64 -20.23 71.70
CA PHE A 38 24.40 -19.86 72.91
C PHE A 38 25.91 -19.94 72.82
N PHE A 39 26.60 -18.91 73.32
CA PHE A 39 27.61 -19.11 74.38
C PHE A 39 27.84 -17.85 75.25
N SER A 40 28.07 -18.12 76.46
CA SER A 40 28.12 -17.33 77.68
C SER A 40 29.13 -16.19 77.75
N LEU A 41 28.75 -15.22 78.58
CA LEU A 41 29.53 -14.20 79.25
C LEU A 41 30.87 -14.65 79.71
N ILE A 42 31.95 -13.95 79.36
CA ILE A 42 33.11 -13.71 80.17
C ILE A 42 33.45 -12.24 80.07
N VAL A 43 33.27 -11.52 81.15
CA VAL A 43 33.74 -10.15 81.34
C VAL A 43 35.22 -10.20 81.64
N LEU A 44 36.05 -9.62 80.78
CA LEU A 44 37.42 -9.21 81.07
C LEU A 44 37.57 -7.74 80.66
N SER A 45 37.66 -6.89 81.63
CA SER A 45 38.00 -5.49 81.53
C SER A 45 39.38 -5.29 80.92
N THR A 46 39.48 -4.67 79.80
CA THR A 46 40.69 -4.03 79.29
C THR A 46 40.38 -2.58 78.88
N PRO A 47 41.31 -1.67 78.99
CA PRO A 47 41.04 -0.23 79.00
C PRO A 47 40.86 0.30 77.54
N GLY A 48 39.84 1.10 77.37
CA GLY A 48 39.73 2.22 76.46
C GLY A 48 40.13 2.04 75.00
N CYS A 49 39.36 1.23 74.24
CA CYS A 49 39.31 1.43 72.78
C CYS A 49 38.18 2.44 72.46
N LYS A 50 38.53 3.65 72.05
CA LYS A 50 37.55 4.56 71.41
C LYS A 50 37.01 3.87 70.21
N ILE A 51 35.75 3.44 70.22
CA ILE A 51 35.03 3.03 69.05
C ILE A 51 34.88 4.29 68.16
N GLU A 52 35.72 4.41 67.16
CA GLU A 52 35.47 5.42 66.11
C GLU A 52 34.13 5.11 65.51
N PRO A 53 33.24 6.11 65.25
CA PRO A 53 31.96 5.91 64.60
C PRO A 53 32.21 5.28 63.25
N ALA A 54 31.34 4.36 62.86
CA ALA A 54 31.36 3.72 61.51
C ALA A 54 31.50 4.80 60.43
N ALA A 55 32.34 4.54 59.42
CA ALA A 55 32.51 5.46 58.32
C ALA A 55 31.17 5.67 57.63
N GLU A 56 30.84 6.92 57.30
CA GLU A 56 29.61 7.32 56.69
C GLU A 56 29.93 8.31 55.56
N ILE A 57 29.40 8.05 54.34
CA ILE A 57 29.48 8.95 53.20
C ILE A 57 28.11 9.08 52.60
N ASN A 58 27.60 10.30 52.46
CA ASN A 58 26.35 10.59 51.78
C ASN A 58 26.56 11.67 50.73
N ILE A 59 26.14 11.34 49.48
CA ILE A 59 26.15 12.24 48.33
C ILE A 59 24.70 12.35 47.87
N SER A 60 24.21 13.57 47.64
CA SER A 60 22.83 13.84 47.29
C SER A 60 22.47 13.46 45.84
N THR A 61 23.45 13.27 44.97
CA THR A 61 23.25 12.95 43.57
C THR A 61 24.12 11.77 43.13
N SER A 62 23.56 10.89 42.28
CA SER A 62 24.31 9.78 41.70
C SER A 62 24.67 10.04 40.22
N ASN A 63 24.07 11.05 39.58
CA ASN A 63 24.31 11.40 38.19
C ASN A 63 24.28 12.92 38.00
N ILE A 64 25.18 13.45 37.21
CA ILE A 64 25.16 14.84 36.71
C ILE A 64 25.36 14.86 35.20
N THR A 65 24.68 15.77 34.54
CA THR A 65 24.88 16.05 33.10
C THR A 65 25.51 17.42 32.96
N ILE A 66 26.64 17.48 32.25
CA ILE A 66 27.41 18.70 31.99
C ILE A 66 27.39 19.03 30.50
N PRO A 67 27.54 20.31 30.12
CA PRO A 67 27.59 20.73 28.73
C PRO A 67 28.81 20.17 28.01
N ASN A 68 28.80 20.22 26.67
CA ASN A 68 29.96 19.85 25.84
C ASN A 68 31.14 20.82 25.98
N SER A 69 30.90 22.10 26.31
CA SER A 69 31.95 23.12 26.54
C SER A 69 32.76 22.82 27.80
N PRO A 70 34.02 23.25 27.86
CA PRO A 70 34.82 23.08 29.07
C PRO A 70 34.24 23.91 30.21
N GLY A 71 34.39 23.43 31.43
CA GLY A 71 33.82 24.13 32.58
C GLY A 71 34.15 23.47 33.91
N THR A 72 33.46 23.93 34.95
CA THR A 72 33.55 23.36 36.29
C THR A 72 32.18 23.17 36.89
N ASP A 73 32.03 22.09 37.68
CA ASP A 73 30.84 21.82 38.50
C ASP A 73 31.26 21.44 39.92
N ARG A 74 30.33 21.38 40.87
CA ARG A 74 30.60 21.16 42.26
C ARG A 74 29.70 20.07 42.84
N ILE A 75 30.28 19.17 43.63
CA ILE A 75 29.56 18.14 44.35
C ILE A 75 29.87 18.27 45.82
N SER A 76 28.86 18.58 46.64
CA SER A 76 28.93 18.57 48.09
C SER A 76 28.52 17.21 48.64
N PHE A 77 29.15 16.78 49.69
CA PHE A 77 28.88 15.52 50.37
C PHE A 77 29.13 15.63 51.86
N THR A 78 28.55 14.73 52.63
CA THR A 78 28.83 14.61 54.05
C THR A 78 29.64 13.35 54.33
N CYS A 79 30.65 13.46 55.23
CA CYS A 79 31.52 12.36 55.64
C CYS A 79 31.99 12.56 57.05
N ASN A 80 31.93 11.53 57.86
CA ASN A 80 32.38 11.59 59.28
C ASN A 80 33.84 11.18 59.45
N GLY A 81 34.56 10.79 58.38
CA GLY A 81 35.97 10.29 58.45
C GLY A 81 36.90 10.99 57.44
N LYS A 82 38.06 10.39 57.22
CA LYS A 82 38.99 10.76 56.14
C LYS A 82 38.46 10.18 54.86
N TRP A 83 38.55 10.93 53.75
CA TRP A 83 38.10 10.51 52.47
C TRP A 83 39.12 10.78 51.35
N THR A 84 38.99 10.03 50.25
CA THR A 84 39.73 10.24 49.01
C THR A 84 38.76 10.27 47.85
N ALA A 85 39.10 11.05 46.84
CA ALA A 85 38.31 11.12 45.59
C ALA A 85 39.22 10.84 44.40
N THR A 86 38.65 10.11 43.40
CA THR A 86 39.32 9.81 42.13
C THR A 86 38.37 10.01 40.96
N ALA A 87 38.91 10.45 39.82
CA ALA A 87 38.18 10.50 38.58
C ALA A 87 38.58 9.34 37.67
N SER A 88 37.64 8.73 37.02
CA SER A 88 37.85 7.54 36.15
C SER A 88 38.34 7.89 34.73
N LYS A 89 38.35 9.17 34.37
CA LYS A 89 38.70 9.63 33.01
C LYS A 89 39.66 10.81 33.07
N THR A 90 40.57 10.91 32.10
CA THR A 90 41.58 11.97 31.99
C THR A 90 41.00 13.35 31.66
N TRP A 91 39.83 13.42 31.09
CA TRP A 91 39.12 14.67 30.78
C TRP A 91 38.38 15.27 32.01
N LEU A 92 38.42 14.57 33.16
CA LEU A 92 37.89 15.03 34.43
C LEU A 92 39.05 15.28 35.39
N THR A 93 39.15 16.49 35.90
CA THR A 93 40.07 16.88 36.97
C THR A 93 39.28 17.23 38.23
N ILE A 94 39.66 16.69 39.37
CA ILE A 94 38.94 16.91 40.63
C ILE A 94 39.84 17.54 41.67
N THR A 95 39.28 18.43 42.48
CA THR A 95 39.98 19.12 43.53
C THR A 95 39.03 19.45 44.69
N PRO A 96 39.36 19.13 45.97
CA PRO A 96 40.51 18.36 46.42
C PRO A 96 40.33 16.84 46.18
N THR A 97 41.44 16.08 46.18
CA THR A 97 41.44 14.61 46.02
C THR A 97 41.41 13.85 47.32
N PHE A 98 41.57 14.53 48.48
CA PHE A 98 41.42 13.94 49.78
C PHE A 98 41.06 15.02 50.83
N GLY A 99 40.54 14.58 51.99
CA GLY A 99 40.14 15.45 53.07
C GLY A 99 39.64 14.69 54.31
N LYS A 100 38.98 15.42 55.19
CA LYS A 100 38.37 14.85 56.41
C LYS A 100 37.08 15.63 56.72
N GLY A 101 36.02 14.90 57.06
CA GLY A 101 34.74 15.49 57.37
C GLY A 101 33.96 15.85 56.09
N ASP A 102 32.92 16.64 56.23
CA ASP A 102 32.10 17.13 55.11
C ASP A 102 32.94 17.92 54.10
N GLY A 103 32.58 17.86 52.84
CA GLY A 103 33.39 18.50 51.81
C GLY A 103 32.63 18.83 50.54
N GLU A 104 33.33 19.55 49.70
CA GLU A 104 32.93 19.87 48.35
C GLU A 104 34.08 19.53 47.38
N ILE A 105 33.76 18.83 46.29
CA ILE A 105 34.71 18.55 45.22
C ILE A 105 34.31 19.37 44.01
N VAL A 106 35.26 20.16 43.53
CA VAL A 106 35.17 20.84 42.22
C VAL A 106 35.62 19.85 41.16
N ILE A 107 34.77 19.67 40.15
CA ILE A 107 35.04 18.86 38.98
C ILE A 107 35.27 19.82 37.84
N ALA A 108 36.49 19.87 37.29
CA ALA A 108 36.80 20.57 36.06
C ALA A 108 36.81 19.55 34.91
N TYR A 109 36.31 19.94 33.78
CA TYR A 109 36.19 19.06 32.60
C TYR A 109 36.59 19.77 31.32
N ASP A 110 37.27 19.01 30.46
CA ASP A 110 37.65 19.46 29.13
C ASP A 110 36.47 19.43 28.18
N GLU A 111 36.59 20.15 27.04
CA GLU A 111 35.58 20.17 25.99
C GLU A 111 35.35 18.77 25.38
N ASN A 112 34.11 18.41 25.16
CA ASN A 112 33.73 17.25 24.34
C ASN A 112 33.48 17.67 22.89
N ILE A 113 34.48 17.49 22.04
CA ILE A 113 34.38 17.79 20.57
C ILE A 113 33.77 16.64 19.76
N SER A 114 33.42 15.53 20.42
CA SER A 114 32.80 14.37 19.76
C SER A 114 31.33 14.60 19.48
N ILE A 115 30.83 13.96 18.41
CA ILE A 115 29.38 13.83 18.12
C ILE A 115 28.70 12.83 19.08
N ASP A 116 29.45 12.12 19.90
CA ASP A 116 28.94 11.19 20.90
C ASP A 116 29.06 11.78 22.30
N GLU A 117 28.09 11.47 23.16
CA GLU A 117 28.18 11.74 24.59
C GLU A 117 29.31 10.90 25.18
N ARG A 118 29.97 11.45 26.20
CA ARG A 118 30.98 10.70 26.96
C ARG A 118 30.66 10.68 28.45
N SER A 119 31.04 9.61 29.12
CA SER A 119 30.81 9.46 30.54
C SER A 119 32.10 9.16 31.30
N GLY A 120 32.13 9.63 32.51
CA GLY A 120 33.17 9.36 33.51
C GLY A 120 32.55 9.26 34.89
N GLU A 121 33.36 8.88 35.86
CA GLU A 121 32.92 8.69 37.24
C GLU A 121 33.81 9.45 38.21
N LEU A 122 33.20 10.10 39.20
CA LEU A 122 33.83 10.51 40.44
C LEU A 122 33.57 9.43 41.49
N ILE A 123 34.64 8.86 42.02
CA ILE A 123 34.56 7.84 43.06
C ILE A 123 35.07 8.47 44.36
N LEU A 124 34.22 8.57 45.37
CA LEU A 124 34.51 9.08 46.70
C LEU A 124 34.54 7.92 47.67
N SER A 125 35.64 7.74 48.41
CA SER A 125 35.86 6.61 49.29
C SER A 125 36.26 7.06 50.71
N SER A 126 35.71 6.39 51.72
CA SER A 126 36.12 6.56 53.17
C SER A 126 36.13 5.19 53.85
N GLY A 127 37.33 4.75 54.27
CA GLY A 127 37.51 3.39 54.77
C GLY A 127 37.12 2.34 53.70
N ILE A 128 36.13 1.49 53.98
CA ILE A 128 35.64 0.44 53.13
C ILE A 128 34.42 0.91 52.28
N LEU A 129 33.90 2.10 52.53
CA LEU A 129 32.74 2.65 51.83
C LEU A 129 33.18 3.43 50.59
N SER A 130 32.43 3.28 49.52
CA SER A 130 32.62 4.04 48.29
C SER A 130 31.26 4.48 47.72
N LYS A 131 31.23 5.68 47.20
CA LYS A 131 30.08 6.25 46.44
C LYS A 131 30.58 6.74 45.10
N THR A 132 29.81 6.45 44.08
CA THR A 132 30.12 6.84 42.71
C THR A 132 29.08 7.84 42.22
N VAL A 133 29.54 8.89 41.56
CA VAL A 133 28.72 9.82 40.81
C VAL A 133 29.09 9.69 39.33
N THR A 134 28.14 9.36 38.51
CA THR A 134 28.31 9.31 37.05
C THR A 134 28.19 10.72 36.47
N ILE A 135 29.15 11.10 35.64
CA ILE A 135 29.21 12.40 34.98
C ILE A 135 29.05 12.15 33.49
N VAL A 136 27.95 12.60 32.93
CA VAL A 136 27.67 12.50 31.47
C VAL A 136 27.91 13.86 30.84
N GLN A 137 28.83 13.93 29.90
CA GLN A 137 29.07 15.15 29.13
C GLN A 137 28.39 15.08 27.77
N SER A 138 27.56 16.08 27.48
CA SER A 138 26.83 16.21 26.24
C SER A 138 27.74 16.16 25.00
N ARG A 139 27.24 15.65 23.92
CA ARG A 139 27.91 15.66 22.61
C ARG A 139 27.99 17.06 22.02
N THR A 140 28.92 17.26 21.11
CA THR A 140 28.88 18.38 20.17
C THR A 140 27.76 18.20 19.20
N ASN A 141 26.92 19.23 19.01
CA ASN A 141 25.89 19.27 18.02
C ASN A 141 26.18 20.45 17.04
N LEU A 142 26.24 20.11 15.75
CA LEU A 142 26.27 21.08 14.66
C LEU A 142 25.42 20.53 13.53
N ASP A 143 24.30 21.20 13.22
CA ASP A 143 23.40 20.81 12.16
C ASP A 143 22.83 22.04 11.43
N ILE A 144 22.20 21.83 10.27
CA ILE A 144 21.60 22.86 9.44
C ILE A 144 20.20 22.42 9.01
N ASP A 145 19.28 23.36 8.84
CA ASP A 145 17.90 23.10 8.43
C ASP A 145 17.72 22.95 6.92
N LYS A 146 18.75 23.34 6.13
CA LYS A 146 18.73 23.21 4.67
C LYS A 146 20.09 22.77 4.15
N TYR A 147 20.08 21.78 3.26
CA TYR A 147 21.29 21.24 2.62
C TYR A 147 21.49 21.74 1.19
N SER A 148 20.53 22.53 0.67
CA SER A 148 20.63 23.19 -0.62
C SER A 148 19.85 24.50 -0.62
N LEU A 149 20.39 25.49 -1.33
CA LEU A 149 19.73 26.76 -1.61
C LEU A 149 19.80 27.04 -3.11
N SER A 150 18.66 27.38 -3.71
CA SER A 150 18.56 27.77 -5.11
C SER A 150 18.29 29.25 -5.22
N PHE A 151 18.99 29.92 -6.15
CA PHE A 151 18.94 31.34 -6.36
C PHE A 151 18.58 31.65 -7.82
N PRO A 152 17.82 32.74 -8.08
CA PRO A 152 17.63 33.26 -9.44
C PRO A 152 18.95 33.75 -10.02
N LYS A 153 18.94 34.10 -11.31
CA LYS A 153 20.11 34.70 -11.99
C LYS A 153 20.56 36.04 -11.42
N ASP A 154 19.61 36.82 -10.92
CA ASP A 154 19.88 38.14 -10.34
C ASP A 154 20.42 37.99 -8.91
N SER A 155 21.08 39.05 -8.44
CA SER A 155 21.53 39.11 -7.03
C SER A 155 20.36 38.89 -6.08
N SER A 156 20.53 37.99 -5.16
CA SER A 156 19.48 37.68 -4.18
C SER A 156 20.06 37.06 -2.90
N THR A 157 19.26 37.06 -1.84
CA THR A 157 19.63 36.55 -0.52
C THR A 157 18.63 35.50 -0.08
N ALA A 158 19.15 34.40 0.43
CA ALA A 158 18.36 33.34 1.05
C ALA A 158 18.92 32.98 2.42
N ARG A 159 18.06 32.48 3.30
CA ARG A 159 18.38 32.21 4.69
C ARG A 159 18.28 30.70 5.01
N PHE A 160 19.23 30.24 5.85
CA PHE A 160 19.14 28.94 6.53
C PHE A 160 19.49 29.09 8.01
N ASN A 161 19.23 28.08 8.82
CA ASN A 161 19.51 28.10 10.24
C ASN A 161 20.58 27.06 10.61
N ILE A 162 21.51 27.47 11.45
CA ILE A 162 22.44 26.59 12.16
C ILE A 162 21.83 26.25 13.50
N VAL A 163 21.80 24.97 13.84
CA VAL A 163 21.43 24.43 15.15
C VAL A 163 22.68 23.86 15.78
N SER A 164 23.21 24.54 16.80
CA SER A 164 24.48 24.15 17.40
C SER A 164 24.50 24.45 18.90
N ASN A 165 25.27 23.67 19.66
CA ASN A 165 25.63 23.93 21.07
C ASN A 165 27.08 24.36 21.22
N THR A 166 27.75 24.76 20.14
CA THR A 166 29.17 25.11 20.10
C THR A 166 29.42 26.28 19.14
N ASN A 167 30.68 26.72 19.04
CA ASN A 167 31.12 27.69 18.03
C ASN A 167 31.08 27.04 16.64
N TRP A 168 31.00 27.83 15.62
CA TRP A 168 31.06 27.39 14.23
C TRP A 168 31.61 28.50 13.33
N GLN A 169 32.12 28.11 12.16
CA GLN A 169 32.51 29.03 11.10
C GLN A 169 32.04 28.52 9.74
N ILE A 170 31.73 29.45 8.86
CA ILE A 170 31.40 29.20 7.45
C ILE A 170 32.66 29.35 6.62
N ILE A 171 32.93 28.35 5.79
CA ILE A 171 34.05 28.32 4.86
C ILE A 171 33.49 28.34 3.46
N ILE A 172 33.76 29.42 2.74
CA ILE A 172 33.50 29.52 1.32
C ILE A 172 34.83 29.28 0.61
N PRO A 173 34.93 28.36 -0.35
CA PRO A 173 36.16 28.12 -1.11
C PRO A 173 36.67 29.44 -1.74
N THR A 174 37.97 29.66 -1.77
CA THR A 174 38.58 30.93 -2.18
C THR A 174 38.41 31.24 -3.67
N ASP A 175 38.12 30.26 -4.48
CA ASP A 175 37.77 30.36 -5.91
C ASP A 175 36.31 30.78 -6.13
N ILE A 176 35.47 30.70 -5.10
CA ILE A 176 34.06 31.09 -5.16
C ILE A 176 33.92 32.56 -4.70
N THR A 177 33.93 33.47 -5.64
CA THR A 177 33.90 34.93 -5.38
C THR A 177 32.50 35.53 -5.42
N TRP A 178 31.50 34.77 -5.86
CA TRP A 178 30.14 35.25 -6.11
C TRP A 178 29.15 34.93 -4.98
N ILE A 179 29.62 34.30 -3.90
CA ILE A 179 28.84 34.01 -2.71
C ILE A 179 29.40 34.74 -1.51
N SER A 180 28.52 35.32 -0.72
CA SER A 180 28.83 35.85 0.59
C SER A 180 27.89 35.30 1.65
N ALA A 181 28.40 35.17 2.88
CA ALA A 181 27.61 34.68 4.04
C ALA A 181 27.68 35.73 5.16
N THR A 182 26.59 35.95 5.85
CA THR A 182 26.52 36.86 7.00
C THR A 182 25.63 36.26 8.10
N PRO A 183 26.18 36.07 9.34
CA PRO A 183 27.59 36.12 9.70
C PRO A 183 28.41 34.93 9.18
N THR A 184 29.73 35.05 9.15
CA THR A 184 30.66 33.97 8.75
C THR A 184 31.12 33.08 9.90
N SER A 185 30.82 33.47 11.15
CA SER A 185 31.10 32.69 12.35
C SER A 185 30.13 33.06 13.47
N GLY A 186 29.97 32.19 14.43
CA GLY A 186 29.10 32.45 15.57
C GLY A 186 29.16 31.37 16.63
N THR A 187 28.27 31.48 17.59
CA THR A 187 28.09 30.52 18.70
C THR A 187 26.64 30.15 18.81
N LEU A 188 26.36 28.88 19.15
CA LEU A 188 24.99 28.38 19.33
C LEU A 188 24.12 28.50 18.06
N ASN A 189 22.81 28.46 18.23
CA ASN A 189 21.86 28.58 17.13
C ASN A 189 21.88 29.98 16.51
N MET A 190 21.89 30.06 15.19
CA MET A 190 21.89 31.35 14.47
C MET A 190 21.36 31.18 13.06
N HIS A 191 20.74 32.25 12.51
CA HIS A 191 20.43 32.34 11.09
C HIS A 191 21.55 32.94 10.30
N ILE A 192 21.71 32.40 9.10
CA ILE A 192 22.74 32.80 8.16
C ILE A 192 22.06 33.28 6.88
N ASP A 193 22.41 34.46 6.46
CA ASP A 193 22.02 34.97 5.15
C ASP A 193 23.13 34.67 4.15
N ILE A 194 22.79 33.96 3.09
CA ILE A 194 23.63 33.73 1.92
C ILE A 194 23.17 34.68 0.84
N THR A 195 24.09 35.50 0.36
CA THR A 195 23.85 36.43 -0.76
C THR A 195 24.70 36.01 -1.95
N VAL A 196 24.11 36.01 -3.14
CA VAL A 196 24.80 35.72 -4.39
C VAL A 196 24.83 36.96 -5.28
N ASP A 197 25.92 37.12 -6.00
CA ASP A 197 26.06 38.16 -7.04
C ASP A 197 25.30 37.75 -8.32
N PRO A 198 24.93 38.68 -9.21
CA PRO A 198 24.29 38.35 -10.48
C PRO A 198 25.10 37.32 -11.28
N ASN A 199 24.42 36.40 -11.91
CA ASN A 199 25.03 35.41 -12.79
C ASN A 199 24.73 35.72 -14.25
N PRO A 200 25.64 36.34 -15.00
CA PRO A 200 25.45 36.62 -16.42
C PRO A 200 25.76 35.41 -17.32
N GLY A 201 26.22 34.30 -16.75
CA GLY A 201 26.70 33.13 -17.48
C GLY A 201 25.80 31.91 -17.32
N PHE A 202 26.41 30.76 -17.47
CA PHE A 202 25.72 29.45 -17.27
C PHE A 202 25.36 29.19 -15.81
N LEU A 203 24.53 28.18 -15.59
CA LEU A 203 24.23 27.67 -14.25
C LEU A 203 25.56 27.48 -13.50
N ARG A 204 25.61 27.95 -12.27
CA ARG A 204 26.78 27.79 -11.41
C ARG A 204 26.39 27.22 -10.06
N GLU A 205 27.27 26.37 -9.57
CA GLU A 205 27.09 25.67 -8.30
C GLU A 205 28.33 25.88 -7.42
N ALA A 206 28.12 25.85 -6.13
CA ALA A 206 29.18 25.82 -5.15
C ALA A 206 28.76 25.06 -3.91
N GLU A 207 29.71 24.56 -3.15
CA GLU A 207 29.50 23.98 -1.85
C GLU A 207 30.17 24.86 -0.79
N ILE A 208 29.41 25.28 0.22
CA ILE A 208 29.95 25.98 1.38
C ILE A 208 29.92 25.02 2.58
N ILE A 209 30.89 25.14 3.49
CA ILE A 209 31.10 24.26 4.60
C ILE A 209 30.88 25.03 5.90
N ILE A 210 30.07 24.48 6.78
CA ILE A 210 29.92 24.92 8.16
C ILE A 210 30.73 23.95 9.03
N ARG A 211 31.72 24.46 9.77
CA ARG A 211 32.67 23.61 10.49
C ARG A 211 32.83 24.03 11.95
N TYR A 212 32.96 23.03 12.80
CA TYR A 212 33.53 23.13 14.12
C TYR A 212 34.39 21.89 14.41
N ALA A 213 35.66 22.10 14.80
CA ALA A 213 36.64 21.04 14.99
C ALA A 213 36.68 20.05 13.82
N GLN A 214 36.29 18.80 14.02
CA GLN A 214 36.20 17.77 12.97
C GLN A 214 34.80 17.57 12.42
N THR A 215 33.81 18.29 12.95
CA THR A 215 32.42 18.20 12.48
C THR A 215 32.15 19.19 11.38
N GLU A 216 31.62 18.72 10.27
CA GLU A 216 31.26 19.53 9.10
C GLU A 216 29.82 19.30 8.68
N ARG A 217 29.19 20.35 8.18
CA ARG A 217 27.96 20.33 7.40
C ARG A 217 28.19 21.06 6.09
N LYS A 218 27.58 20.58 5.05
CA LYS A 218 27.73 21.12 3.70
C LYS A 218 26.38 21.60 3.20
N ILE A 219 26.37 22.73 2.55
CA ILE A 219 25.20 23.27 1.87
C ILE A 219 25.56 23.56 0.41
N LYS A 220 24.76 23.00 -0.50
CA LYS A 220 24.89 23.21 -1.95
C LYS A 220 24.19 24.51 -2.31
N ILE A 221 24.90 25.41 -3.01
CA ILE A 221 24.39 26.65 -3.55
C ILE A 221 24.26 26.47 -5.05
N ILE A 222 23.07 26.71 -5.59
CA ILE A 222 22.77 26.61 -7.02
C ILE A 222 22.25 27.95 -7.48
N GLN A 223 22.86 28.56 -8.49
CA GLN A 223 22.35 29.81 -9.07
C GLN A 223 22.02 29.62 -10.55
N GLN A 224 20.81 30.03 -10.90
CA GLN A 224 20.29 29.94 -12.25
C GLN A 224 21.18 30.73 -13.23
N ARG A 225 21.20 30.28 -14.47
CA ARG A 225 21.96 30.92 -15.54
C ARG A 225 21.35 32.24 -15.97
N GLY A 226 22.17 33.17 -16.37
CA GLY A 226 21.76 34.47 -16.96
C GLY A 226 21.56 34.43 -18.47
N VAL A 227 22.12 33.42 -19.13
CA VAL A 227 21.92 33.13 -20.55
C VAL A 227 20.99 31.94 -20.71
N ASN A 228 20.11 32.02 -21.70
CA ASN A 228 19.30 30.89 -22.06
C ASN A 228 20.17 29.71 -22.56
N GLY A 229 19.77 28.51 -22.30
CA GLY A 229 20.42 27.33 -22.81
C GLY A 229 19.47 26.12 -22.80
N PRO A 230 19.85 25.02 -23.44
CA PRO A 230 18.98 23.88 -23.59
C PRO A 230 18.60 23.23 -22.23
N PRO A 231 17.45 22.53 -22.14
CA PRO A 231 17.10 21.73 -21.00
C PRO A 231 18.15 20.63 -20.73
N GLU A 232 18.16 20.11 -19.52
CA GLU A 232 19.02 18.96 -19.18
C GLU A 232 18.73 17.78 -20.11
N GLN A 233 19.74 16.93 -20.27
CA GLN A 233 19.62 15.72 -21.04
C GLN A 233 18.65 14.74 -20.36
N PRO A 234 17.56 14.27 -21.04
CA PRO A 234 16.66 13.27 -20.47
C PRO A 234 17.35 11.92 -20.29
N PHE A 235 17.06 11.23 -19.20
CA PHE A 235 17.50 9.83 -18.99
C PHE A 235 16.46 8.86 -19.53
N LEU A 236 16.88 7.94 -20.40
CA LEU A 236 16.03 6.89 -20.93
C LEU A 236 15.82 5.79 -19.87
N LYS A 237 14.58 5.29 -19.75
CA LYS A 237 14.20 4.28 -18.76
C LYS A 237 13.85 2.93 -19.41
N THR A 238 12.85 2.93 -20.29
CA THR A 238 12.37 1.71 -20.96
C THR A 238 12.09 1.97 -22.43
N PRO A 239 12.38 1.04 -23.33
CA PRO A 239 13.21 -0.15 -23.16
C PRO A 239 14.63 0.17 -22.68
N SER A 240 15.21 -0.67 -21.81
CA SER A 240 16.57 -0.45 -21.30
C SER A 240 17.60 -0.69 -22.39
N ASN A 241 18.78 -0.07 -22.25
CA ASN A 241 19.82 -0.21 -23.26
C ASN A 241 20.30 -1.67 -23.40
N ASN A 242 20.32 -2.15 -24.64
CA ASN A 242 20.64 -3.53 -25.03
C ASN A 242 19.68 -4.60 -24.49
N SER A 243 18.45 -4.24 -24.13
CA SER A 243 17.42 -5.21 -23.79
C SER A 243 17.05 -6.08 -25.00
N SER A 244 16.62 -7.30 -24.73
CA SER A 244 16.21 -8.28 -25.73
C SER A 244 14.88 -8.90 -25.36
N ASP A 245 14.20 -9.49 -26.34
CA ASP A 245 12.87 -10.09 -26.20
C ASP A 245 11.78 -9.08 -25.75
N GLU A 246 11.97 -7.79 -26.10
CA GLU A 246 10.95 -6.78 -25.88
C GLU A 246 9.69 -7.12 -26.69
N ASN A 247 8.52 -6.81 -26.15
CA ASN A 247 7.30 -6.97 -26.94
C ASN A 247 7.30 -6.05 -28.17
N ARG A 248 6.53 -6.41 -29.18
CA ARG A 248 6.49 -5.67 -30.46
C ARG A 248 5.78 -4.31 -30.39
N LEU A 249 5.27 -3.96 -29.24
CA LEU A 249 4.68 -2.65 -28.93
C LEU A 249 5.26 -2.13 -27.61
N PRO A 250 6.57 -1.89 -27.51
CA PRO A 250 7.21 -1.45 -26.28
C PRO A 250 6.67 -0.09 -25.83
N ILE A 251 6.81 0.18 -24.53
CA ILE A 251 6.50 1.47 -23.94
C ILE A 251 7.82 2.21 -23.77
N PHE A 252 7.90 3.39 -24.33
CA PHE A 252 9.06 4.26 -24.19
C PHE A 252 8.85 5.22 -23.03
N ARG A 253 9.76 5.20 -22.05
CA ARG A 253 9.72 6.10 -20.89
C ARG A 253 11.07 6.72 -20.66
N TRP A 254 11.06 7.98 -20.22
CA TRP A 254 12.26 8.74 -19.87
C TRP A 254 12.04 9.60 -18.62
N SER A 255 13.09 10.24 -18.11
CA SER A 255 12.96 11.21 -17.03
C SER A 255 12.50 12.55 -17.57
N GLU A 256 11.80 13.32 -16.77
CA GLU A 256 11.63 14.73 -17.01
C GLU A 256 13.00 15.41 -17.17
N ALA A 257 13.13 16.31 -18.15
CA ALA A 257 14.28 17.14 -18.37
C ALA A 257 14.03 18.51 -17.70
N ILE A 258 14.95 18.93 -16.84
CA ILE A 258 14.84 20.20 -16.12
C ILE A 258 15.41 21.30 -17.01
N ASP A 259 14.65 22.37 -17.23
CA ASP A 259 15.16 23.63 -17.76
C ASP A 259 15.48 24.58 -16.60
N HIS A 260 16.76 24.93 -16.46
CA HIS A 260 17.22 25.78 -15.36
C HIS A 260 16.89 27.27 -15.56
N ASP A 261 16.36 27.64 -16.73
CA ASP A 261 15.82 28.99 -16.99
C ASP A 261 14.32 29.07 -16.64
N GLY A 262 13.72 27.96 -16.27
CA GLY A 262 12.31 27.84 -15.88
C GLY A 262 11.36 27.83 -17.07
N HIS A 263 11.84 27.48 -18.27
CA HIS A 263 11.00 27.31 -19.44
C HIS A 263 10.33 25.93 -19.44
N ASP A 264 9.12 25.86 -19.99
CA ASP A 264 8.44 24.60 -20.23
C ASP A 264 9.20 23.76 -21.26
N VAL A 265 9.33 22.45 -20.99
CA VAL A 265 10.05 21.50 -21.84
C VAL A 265 9.06 20.60 -22.55
N THR A 266 9.30 20.40 -23.83
CA THR A 266 8.58 19.45 -24.67
C THR A 266 9.53 18.42 -25.26
N TYR A 267 9.00 17.29 -25.74
CA TYR A 267 9.81 16.17 -26.20
C TYR A 267 9.42 15.76 -27.62
N ASN A 268 10.43 15.28 -28.38
CA ASN A 268 10.22 14.48 -29.58
C ASN A 268 10.86 13.11 -29.33
N PHE A 269 10.07 12.07 -29.42
CA PHE A 269 10.53 10.69 -29.40
C PHE A 269 11.02 10.31 -30.81
N GLU A 270 12.21 9.73 -30.89
CA GLU A 270 12.80 9.28 -32.15
C GLU A 270 13.25 7.83 -32.03
N TYR A 271 12.89 7.01 -33.04
CA TYR A 271 13.32 5.63 -33.11
C TYR A 271 13.65 5.21 -34.55
N SER A 272 14.42 4.14 -34.70
CA SER A 272 14.68 3.53 -36.02
C SER A 272 15.12 2.08 -35.86
N GLN A 273 15.03 1.27 -36.92
CA GLN A 273 15.85 0.07 -37.01
C GLN A 273 17.34 0.46 -37.00
N ILE A 274 18.20 -0.44 -36.48
CA ILE A 274 19.65 -0.20 -36.54
C ILE A 274 20.04 -0.02 -38.00
N ASN A 275 20.70 1.10 -38.33
CA ASN A 275 21.08 1.53 -39.71
C ASN A 275 19.91 2.09 -40.57
N GLY A 276 18.71 2.24 -40.02
CA GLY A 276 17.61 2.94 -40.68
C GLY A 276 17.59 4.44 -40.38
N ASP A 277 16.73 5.17 -41.10
CA ASP A 277 16.47 6.56 -40.82
C ASP A 277 15.65 6.75 -39.54
N TRP A 278 15.85 7.86 -38.83
CA TRP A 278 15.08 8.19 -37.66
C TRP A 278 13.64 8.54 -38.00
N ILE A 279 12.70 7.93 -37.30
CA ILE A 279 11.29 8.25 -37.33
C ILE A 279 11.00 9.07 -36.06
N ALA A 280 10.53 10.30 -36.23
CA ALA A 280 10.24 11.20 -35.13
C ALA A 280 8.73 11.27 -34.86
N SER A 281 8.34 11.38 -33.58
CA SER A 281 6.98 11.70 -33.17
C SER A 281 6.65 13.18 -33.41
N GLU A 282 5.37 13.53 -33.30
CA GLU A 282 4.98 14.90 -33.00
C GLU A 282 5.50 15.31 -31.61
N THR A 283 5.39 16.59 -31.29
CA THR A 283 5.81 17.14 -30.00
C THR A 283 4.92 16.60 -28.86
N ILE A 284 5.51 16.15 -27.78
CA ILE A 284 4.89 15.50 -26.63
C ILE A 284 5.21 16.32 -25.36
N GLN A 285 4.25 16.40 -24.43
CA GLN A 285 4.47 16.98 -23.10
C GLN A 285 4.71 15.93 -22.03
N ASP A 286 4.28 14.68 -22.28
CA ASP A 286 4.46 13.55 -21.35
C ASP A 286 5.87 12.96 -21.47
N THR A 287 6.29 12.23 -20.44
CA THR A 287 7.56 11.47 -20.40
C THR A 287 7.38 10.00 -20.79
N MET A 288 6.34 9.72 -21.57
CA MET A 288 5.99 8.41 -22.09
C MET A 288 5.51 8.51 -23.54
N TYR A 289 5.87 7.52 -24.35
CA TYR A 289 5.36 7.35 -25.71
C TYR A 289 4.87 5.94 -25.99
N LEU A 290 3.71 5.83 -26.62
CA LEU A 290 3.10 4.58 -27.04
C LEU A 290 3.03 4.54 -28.56
N LEU A 291 3.62 3.51 -29.15
CA LEU A 291 3.51 3.29 -30.60
C LEU A 291 2.07 2.96 -30.99
N THR A 292 1.68 3.36 -32.19
CA THR A 292 0.36 3.10 -32.81
C THR A 292 0.37 1.90 -33.77
N SER A 293 1.55 1.26 -33.95
CA SER A 293 1.71 0.07 -34.78
C SER A 293 2.80 -0.85 -34.23
N TYR A 294 2.69 -2.15 -34.51
CA TYR A 294 3.69 -3.12 -34.08
C TYR A 294 5.01 -2.93 -34.83
N LEU A 295 6.09 -3.01 -34.09
CA LEU A 295 7.42 -3.19 -34.66
C LEU A 295 7.57 -4.60 -35.25
N ASP A 296 8.57 -4.78 -36.15
CA ASP A 296 8.90 -6.09 -36.70
C ASP A 296 9.43 -7.01 -35.59
N GLU A 297 9.12 -8.30 -35.70
CA GLU A 297 9.57 -9.30 -34.73
C GLU A 297 11.05 -9.61 -34.90
N ASN A 298 11.69 -9.99 -33.80
CA ASN A 298 13.10 -10.38 -33.76
C ASN A 298 14.05 -9.36 -34.40
N THR A 299 13.72 -8.06 -34.35
CA THR A 299 14.40 -6.97 -35.03
C THR A 299 15.04 -6.02 -34.02
N SER A 300 16.22 -5.52 -34.36
CA SER A 300 16.94 -4.58 -33.49
C SER A 300 16.61 -3.14 -33.86
N TYR A 301 16.31 -2.36 -32.85
CA TYR A 301 15.93 -0.95 -32.92
C TYR A 301 16.83 -0.11 -32.03
N ARG A 302 16.86 1.20 -32.30
CA ARG A 302 17.47 2.22 -31.46
C ARG A 302 16.47 3.35 -31.23
N TRP A 303 16.61 4.06 -30.12
CA TRP A 303 15.73 5.16 -29.79
C TRP A 303 16.42 6.22 -28.95
N ARG A 304 15.90 7.45 -28.99
CA ARG A 304 16.36 8.60 -28.22
C ARG A 304 15.24 9.60 -28.04
N ILE A 305 15.45 10.56 -27.17
CA ILE A 305 14.56 11.70 -26.91
C ILE A 305 15.29 12.99 -27.21
N LYS A 306 14.62 13.90 -27.91
CA LYS A 306 15.00 15.29 -28.01
C LYS A 306 14.13 16.10 -27.05
N ALA A 307 14.71 16.76 -26.05
CA ALA A 307 14.05 17.70 -25.16
C ALA A 307 14.26 19.12 -25.70
N THR A 308 13.22 19.93 -25.81
CA THR A 308 13.26 21.29 -26.35
C THR A 308 12.50 22.24 -25.42
N ASP A 309 13.08 23.34 -25.04
CA ASP A 309 12.45 24.42 -24.27
C ASP A 309 11.52 25.28 -25.12
N SER A 310 10.79 26.19 -24.49
CA SER A 310 9.87 27.10 -25.18
C SER A 310 10.57 28.16 -26.04
N THR A 311 11.89 28.29 -25.95
CA THR A 311 12.70 29.23 -26.79
C THR A 311 13.32 28.55 -28.00
N GLY A 312 13.25 27.20 -28.08
CA GLY A 312 13.78 26.42 -29.18
C GLY A 312 15.16 25.79 -28.91
N GLU A 313 15.77 26.06 -27.76
CA GLU A 313 17.00 25.38 -27.35
C GLU A 313 16.72 23.93 -27.02
N SER A 314 17.62 23.01 -27.36
CA SER A 314 17.34 21.56 -27.23
C SER A 314 18.55 20.73 -26.86
N SER A 315 18.29 19.64 -26.16
CA SER A 315 19.25 18.59 -25.82
C SER A 315 18.75 17.21 -26.27
N TYR A 316 19.68 16.29 -26.56
CA TYR A 316 19.36 14.89 -26.86
C TYR A 316 19.75 13.98 -25.71
N SER A 317 18.93 12.95 -25.47
CA SER A 317 19.32 11.82 -24.63
C SER A 317 20.48 11.03 -25.25
N GLU A 318 21.05 10.08 -24.50
CA GLU A 318 21.80 8.98 -25.08
C GLU A 318 20.93 8.18 -26.06
N VAL A 319 21.58 7.38 -26.91
CA VAL A 319 20.89 6.45 -27.79
C VAL A 319 20.88 5.07 -27.14
N TYR A 320 19.67 4.54 -26.88
CA TYR A 320 19.50 3.19 -26.38
C TYR A 320 19.14 2.23 -27.53
N ASN A 321 19.63 1.00 -27.45
CA ASN A 321 19.32 -0.07 -28.36
C ASN A 321 18.47 -1.12 -27.68
N PHE A 322 17.57 -1.77 -28.41
CA PHE A 322 16.79 -2.92 -27.94
C PHE A 322 16.46 -3.86 -29.09
N ARG A 323 16.07 -5.09 -28.76
CA ARG A 323 15.63 -6.08 -29.75
C ARG A 323 14.22 -6.56 -29.40
N THR A 324 13.32 -6.53 -30.36
CA THR A 324 11.98 -7.11 -30.23
C THR A 324 12.01 -8.63 -30.21
N GLY A 325 11.11 -9.25 -29.45
CA GLY A 325 10.74 -10.67 -29.58
C GLY A 325 9.55 -10.88 -30.49
N THR A 326 8.71 -11.85 -30.15
CA THR A 326 7.49 -12.20 -30.92
C THR A 326 6.20 -11.74 -30.21
N LYS A 327 6.25 -11.52 -28.90
CA LYS A 327 5.08 -11.15 -28.10
C LYS A 327 4.51 -9.79 -28.53
N LYS A 328 3.19 -9.72 -28.51
CA LYS A 328 2.46 -8.48 -28.74
C LYS A 328 1.97 -7.91 -27.41
N ARG A 329 1.65 -6.64 -27.40
CA ARG A 329 0.87 -5.97 -26.37
C ARG A 329 -0.43 -5.50 -27.02
N TYR A 330 -1.52 -5.48 -26.28
CA TYR A 330 -2.77 -4.89 -26.78
C TYR A 330 -2.59 -3.40 -27.00
N PHE A 331 -3.29 -2.82 -27.97
CA PHE A 331 -3.52 -1.39 -28.01
C PHE A 331 -4.60 -0.99 -26.99
N ASP A 332 -4.60 0.27 -26.55
CA ASP A 332 -5.70 0.79 -25.73
C ASP A 332 -7.01 0.72 -26.54
N GLY A 333 -8.01 0.06 -26.00
CA GLY A 333 -9.28 -0.21 -26.66
C GLY A 333 -9.32 -1.48 -27.52
N GLU A 334 -8.19 -2.15 -27.77
CA GLU A 334 -8.17 -3.41 -28.49
C GLU A 334 -8.98 -4.47 -27.75
N TYR A 335 -9.85 -5.17 -28.50
CA TYR A 335 -10.59 -6.30 -27.97
C TYR A 335 -10.17 -7.62 -28.61
N ARG A 336 -10.32 -8.69 -27.87
CA ARG A 336 -10.15 -10.07 -28.35
C ARG A 336 -11.36 -10.90 -27.94
N ILE A 337 -11.69 -11.89 -28.77
CA ILE A 337 -12.73 -12.86 -28.46
C ILE A 337 -12.05 -14.05 -27.78
N SER A 338 -12.31 -14.21 -26.47
CA SER A 338 -11.78 -15.34 -25.69
C SER A 338 -12.58 -16.62 -25.94
N GLN A 339 -13.87 -16.48 -26.26
CA GLN A 339 -14.75 -17.60 -26.56
C GLN A 339 -15.86 -17.16 -27.50
N THR A 340 -16.20 -18.03 -28.48
CA THR A 340 -17.41 -17.90 -29.32
C THR A 340 -18.44 -18.94 -28.89
N ASN A 341 -19.73 -18.60 -29.02
CA ASN A 341 -20.79 -19.58 -28.82
C ASN A 341 -20.76 -20.65 -29.91
N THR A 342 -21.07 -21.88 -29.54
CA THR A 342 -21.25 -23.00 -30.48
C THR A 342 -22.68 -23.54 -30.50
N GLU A 343 -23.52 -23.03 -29.59
CA GLU A 343 -24.95 -23.34 -29.47
C GLU A 343 -25.78 -22.05 -29.43
N GLY A 344 -27.02 -22.14 -29.88
CA GLY A 344 -27.97 -21.02 -29.95
C GLY A 344 -27.76 -20.09 -31.16
N THR A 345 -28.84 -19.46 -31.61
CA THR A 345 -28.78 -18.48 -32.71
C THR A 345 -28.11 -17.20 -32.31
N TYR A 346 -28.40 -16.73 -31.09
CA TYR A 346 -27.82 -15.50 -30.51
C TYR A 346 -27.11 -15.84 -29.22
N PRO A 347 -25.87 -15.40 -29.03
CA PRO A 347 -25.12 -15.67 -27.79
C PRO A 347 -25.61 -14.80 -26.64
N SER A 348 -25.42 -15.32 -25.43
CA SER A 348 -25.28 -14.50 -24.24
C SER A 348 -23.87 -13.90 -24.24
N GLU A 349 -23.74 -12.58 -24.12
CA GLU A 349 -22.44 -11.92 -24.27
C GLU A 349 -21.93 -11.33 -22.97
N ILE A 350 -20.62 -11.51 -22.74
CA ILE A 350 -19.91 -10.99 -21.58
C ILE A 350 -18.65 -10.26 -22.08
N LEU A 351 -18.44 -9.05 -21.58
CA LEU A 351 -17.24 -8.28 -21.81
C LEU A 351 -16.46 -8.15 -20.51
N PHE A 352 -15.23 -8.65 -20.48
CA PHE A 352 -14.28 -8.42 -19.41
C PHE A 352 -13.34 -7.27 -19.78
N ILE A 353 -13.21 -6.29 -18.89
CA ILE A 353 -12.29 -5.17 -18.98
C ILE A 353 -11.51 -5.07 -17.69
N GLY A 354 -10.35 -4.42 -17.69
CA GLY A 354 -9.51 -4.23 -16.50
C GLY A 354 -9.43 -2.76 -16.10
N ASP A 355 -9.50 -2.44 -14.80
CA ASP A 355 -9.16 -1.12 -14.29
C ASP A 355 -8.01 -1.18 -13.29
N GLY A 356 -7.13 -0.15 -13.31
CA GLY A 356 -5.90 -0.16 -12.52
C GLY A 356 -4.79 -1.01 -13.12
N TYR A 357 -4.91 -1.44 -14.38
CA TYR A 357 -3.84 -2.07 -15.15
C TYR A 357 -3.16 -1.01 -16.02
N ILE A 358 -1.84 -0.90 -15.87
CA ILE A 358 -1.01 0.01 -16.67
C ILE A 358 -0.65 -0.63 -18.02
N PRO A 359 -0.18 0.15 -19.00
CA PRO A 359 0.15 -0.39 -20.33
C PRO A 359 1.09 -1.61 -20.30
N GLU A 360 2.01 -1.69 -19.34
CA GLU A 360 2.95 -2.80 -19.15
C GLU A 360 2.26 -4.14 -18.87
N ASP A 361 1.09 -4.13 -18.24
CA ASP A 361 0.32 -5.33 -17.87
C ASP A 361 -0.33 -6.01 -19.08
N TYR A 362 -0.45 -5.30 -20.22
CA TYR A 362 -1.19 -5.73 -21.41
C TYR A 362 -0.36 -6.49 -22.45
N VAL A 363 0.83 -6.98 -22.08
CA VAL A 363 1.58 -7.92 -22.93
C VAL A 363 0.86 -9.26 -22.96
N GLU A 364 0.83 -9.93 -24.13
CA GLU A 364 0.22 -11.26 -24.28
C GLU A 364 0.74 -12.25 -23.24
N GLY A 365 -0.18 -12.86 -22.48
CA GLY A 365 0.10 -13.72 -21.34
C GLY A 365 0.61 -12.97 -20.10
N GLY A 366 0.55 -11.63 -20.10
CA GLY A 366 0.89 -10.78 -18.96
C GLY A 366 -0.20 -10.74 -17.90
N LYS A 367 -0.06 -9.81 -16.95
CA LYS A 367 -0.92 -9.73 -15.76
C LYS A 367 -2.40 -9.56 -16.10
N PHE A 368 -2.72 -8.68 -17.06
CA PHE A 368 -4.09 -8.49 -17.53
C PHE A 368 -4.68 -9.79 -18.07
N ASP A 369 -3.98 -10.48 -18.99
CA ASP A 369 -4.45 -11.75 -19.56
C ASP A 369 -4.65 -12.81 -18.45
N MET A 370 -3.69 -12.94 -17.53
CA MET A 370 -3.79 -13.92 -16.44
C MET A 370 -5.01 -13.68 -15.55
N ASP A 371 -5.22 -12.45 -15.10
CA ASP A 371 -6.31 -12.11 -14.19
C ASP A 371 -7.69 -12.21 -14.90
N ILE A 372 -7.78 -11.79 -16.17
CA ILE A 372 -9.01 -11.89 -16.96
C ILE A 372 -9.34 -13.33 -17.32
N ASP A 373 -8.37 -14.09 -17.82
CA ASP A 373 -8.59 -15.49 -18.24
C ASP A 373 -8.93 -16.38 -17.02
N GLU A 374 -8.30 -16.13 -15.87
CA GLU A 374 -8.69 -16.75 -14.60
C GLU A 374 -10.15 -16.41 -14.24
N GLY A 375 -10.54 -15.14 -14.37
CA GLY A 375 -11.93 -14.69 -14.13
C GLY A 375 -12.93 -15.34 -15.08
N ILE A 376 -12.61 -15.44 -16.36
CA ILE A 376 -13.45 -16.13 -17.34
C ILE A 376 -13.64 -17.60 -16.93
N GLU A 377 -12.57 -18.30 -16.58
CA GLU A 377 -12.68 -19.70 -16.13
C GLU A 377 -13.48 -19.81 -14.83
N TYR A 378 -13.29 -18.92 -13.87
CA TYR A 378 -14.08 -18.92 -12.62
C TYR A 378 -15.58 -18.75 -12.87
N PHE A 379 -15.97 -17.86 -13.81
CA PHE A 379 -17.37 -17.67 -14.16
C PHE A 379 -18.03 -18.97 -14.64
N PHE A 380 -17.31 -19.78 -15.44
CA PHE A 380 -17.82 -21.02 -16.01
C PHE A 380 -17.56 -22.28 -15.17
N THR A 381 -17.07 -22.15 -13.95
CA THR A 381 -16.89 -23.32 -13.05
C THR A 381 -18.14 -23.69 -12.26
N VAL A 382 -19.14 -22.80 -12.20
CA VAL A 382 -20.35 -22.96 -11.38
C VAL A 382 -21.56 -23.24 -12.24
N GLU A 383 -22.42 -24.18 -11.82
CA GLU A 383 -23.69 -24.43 -12.49
C GLU A 383 -24.71 -23.29 -12.24
N PRO A 384 -25.47 -22.89 -13.27
CA PRO A 384 -25.62 -23.56 -14.56
C PRO A 384 -24.64 -23.07 -15.64
N TYR A 385 -23.79 -22.08 -15.36
CA TYR A 385 -22.87 -21.52 -16.36
C TYR A 385 -21.94 -22.56 -16.98
N LYS A 386 -21.50 -23.55 -16.19
CA LYS A 386 -20.66 -24.65 -16.67
C LYS A 386 -21.35 -25.47 -17.77
N THR A 387 -22.57 -25.95 -17.50
CA THR A 387 -23.35 -26.75 -18.46
C THR A 387 -23.75 -25.97 -19.70
N TYR A 388 -23.97 -24.65 -19.58
CA TYR A 388 -24.45 -23.80 -20.67
C TYR A 388 -23.33 -22.90 -21.24
N ARG A 389 -22.06 -23.22 -20.99
CA ARG A 389 -20.91 -22.43 -21.46
C ARG A 389 -20.94 -22.18 -22.98
N ASN A 390 -21.36 -23.17 -23.75
CA ASN A 390 -21.41 -23.09 -25.22
C ASN A 390 -22.43 -22.07 -25.80
N PHE A 391 -23.27 -21.49 -24.95
CA PHE A 391 -24.19 -20.41 -25.34
C PHE A 391 -23.59 -19.01 -25.19
N PHE A 392 -22.35 -18.91 -24.70
CA PHE A 392 -21.74 -17.62 -24.39
C PHE A 392 -20.69 -17.22 -25.42
N LYS A 393 -20.69 -15.93 -25.74
CA LYS A 393 -19.59 -15.24 -26.40
C LYS A 393 -18.92 -14.30 -25.41
N VAL A 394 -17.60 -14.42 -25.28
CA VAL A 394 -16.83 -13.70 -24.26
C VAL A 394 -15.76 -12.87 -24.95
N TYR A 395 -15.74 -11.59 -24.59
CA TYR A 395 -14.75 -10.63 -25.02
C TYR A 395 -13.84 -10.25 -23.85
N LYS A 396 -12.60 -9.95 -24.14
CA LYS A 396 -11.71 -9.18 -23.28
C LYS A 396 -11.22 -7.95 -24.03
N GLN A 397 -11.16 -6.79 -23.36
CA GLN A 397 -10.80 -5.52 -23.97
C GLN A 397 -9.84 -4.75 -23.09
N ALA A 398 -8.76 -4.26 -23.70
CA ALA A 398 -7.74 -3.49 -22.99
C ALA A 398 -8.20 -2.05 -22.73
N GLY A 399 -7.90 -1.54 -21.53
CA GLY A 399 -8.17 -0.17 -21.11
C GLY A 399 -7.04 0.34 -20.24
N TYR A 400 -6.12 1.13 -20.80
CA TYR A 400 -4.91 1.57 -20.12
C TYR A 400 -5.19 2.57 -19.02
N SER A 401 -4.87 2.20 -17.79
CA SER A 401 -4.81 3.13 -16.67
C SER A 401 -3.45 3.82 -16.62
N ARG A 402 -3.41 5.06 -16.13
CA ARG A 402 -2.16 5.78 -15.91
C ARG A 402 -1.42 5.27 -14.67
N ASP A 403 -2.18 4.93 -13.63
CA ASP A 403 -1.68 4.41 -12.36
C ASP A 403 -2.07 2.95 -12.17
N GLU A 404 -1.16 2.16 -11.58
CA GLU A 404 -1.46 0.81 -11.13
C GLU A 404 -2.31 0.83 -9.85
N GLY A 405 -3.31 -0.07 -9.77
CA GLY A 405 -4.31 -0.10 -8.70
C GLY A 405 -5.36 1.00 -8.88
N VAL A 406 -6.28 1.12 -7.93
CA VAL A 406 -7.41 2.06 -8.00
C VAL A 406 -7.55 2.93 -6.75
N THR A 407 -8.36 3.98 -6.83
CA THR A 407 -8.64 4.90 -5.73
C THR A 407 -9.29 4.18 -4.56
N GLN A 408 -8.81 4.43 -3.32
CA GLN A 408 -9.34 3.92 -2.07
C GLN A 408 -9.57 5.09 -1.10
N THR A 409 -10.81 5.57 -1.00
CA THR A 409 -11.13 6.79 -0.21
C THR A 409 -10.89 6.60 1.28
N ASP A 410 -11.12 5.39 1.80
CA ASP A 410 -10.89 5.04 3.21
C ASP A 410 -9.40 4.97 3.60
N LYS A 411 -8.50 4.96 2.63
CA LYS A 411 -7.04 4.96 2.82
C LYS A 411 -6.36 6.24 2.30
N ASN A 412 -7.12 7.22 1.83
CA ASN A 412 -6.61 8.44 1.19
C ASN A 412 -5.68 8.17 -0.01
N ILE A 413 -5.94 7.08 -0.74
CA ILE A 413 -5.21 6.74 -1.97
C ILE A 413 -6.03 7.25 -3.15
N VAL A 414 -5.40 8.08 -4.00
CA VAL A 414 -5.97 8.58 -5.25
C VAL A 414 -5.17 8.04 -6.41
N LYS A 415 -5.85 7.48 -7.42
CA LYS A 415 -5.27 6.88 -8.62
C LYS A 415 -5.98 7.39 -9.85
N ASN A 416 -5.22 7.64 -10.91
CA ASN A 416 -5.75 8.01 -12.23
C ASN A 416 -5.88 6.74 -13.08
N THR A 417 -7.09 6.19 -13.13
CA THR A 417 -7.36 4.95 -13.86
C THR A 417 -8.32 5.16 -15.02
N LYS A 418 -8.36 4.20 -15.93
CA LYS A 418 -9.15 4.30 -17.20
C LYS A 418 -10.64 4.47 -16.93
N PHE A 419 -11.18 3.71 -15.98
CA PHE A 419 -12.61 3.67 -15.69
C PHE A 419 -12.97 4.31 -14.35
N GLY A 420 -12.00 4.91 -13.67
CA GLY A 420 -12.20 5.64 -12.42
C GLY A 420 -12.76 4.79 -11.29
N VAL A 421 -12.41 3.50 -11.25
CA VAL A 421 -12.91 2.62 -10.18
C VAL A 421 -12.42 3.13 -8.83
N THR A 422 -13.36 3.18 -7.88
CA THR A 422 -13.13 3.72 -6.54
C THR A 422 -13.78 2.85 -5.47
N PHE A 423 -13.02 2.47 -4.45
CA PHE A 423 -13.57 1.93 -3.20
C PHE A 423 -14.12 3.09 -2.36
N GLN A 424 -15.43 3.07 -2.11
CA GLN A 424 -16.13 4.14 -1.37
C GLN A 424 -16.25 3.86 0.14
N GLY A 425 -15.59 2.84 0.62
CA GLY A 425 -15.68 2.32 1.99
C GLY A 425 -16.46 1.00 2.05
N GLY A 426 -16.11 0.14 3.01
CA GLY A 426 -16.66 -1.21 3.09
C GLY A 426 -16.38 -2.01 1.82
N THR A 427 -17.44 -2.60 1.25
CA THR A 427 -17.39 -3.41 0.02
C THR A 427 -17.99 -2.68 -1.20
N LEU A 428 -18.45 -1.44 -1.05
CA LEU A 428 -19.05 -0.67 -2.14
C LEU A 428 -17.98 -0.10 -3.07
N MET A 429 -18.20 -0.30 -4.37
CA MET A 429 -17.35 0.21 -5.44
C MET A 429 -18.16 0.99 -6.47
N ASN A 430 -17.54 1.99 -7.08
CA ASN A 430 -18.10 2.82 -8.13
C ASN A 430 -17.12 2.93 -9.30
N SER A 431 -17.57 3.40 -10.46
CA SER A 431 -16.75 3.70 -11.64
C SER A 431 -17.34 4.85 -12.47
N ASP A 432 -16.60 5.35 -13.45
CA ASP A 432 -17.16 6.21 -14.50
C ASP A 432 -17.90 5.36 -15.55
N TYR A 433 -19.17 5.13 -15.33
CA TYR A 433 -20.00 4.29 -16.19
C TYR A 433 -20.07 4.77 -17.63
N ASN A 434 -20.02 6.09 -17.87
CA ASN A 434 -20.04 6.64 -19.22
C ASN A 434 -18.78 6.26 -19.98
N THR A 435 -17.63 6.38 -19.34
CA THR A 435 -16.36 5.92 -19.91
C THR A 435 -16.38 4.42 -20.17
N VAL A 436 -16.91 3.60 -19.24
CA VAL A 436 -17.08 2.15 -19.44
C VAL A 436 -17.94 1.83 -20.67
N PHE A 437 -19.13 2.44 -20.79
CA PHE A 437 -20.01 2.19 -21.93
C PHE A 437 -19.43 2.69 -23.26
N ASN A 438 -18.76 3.85 -23.25
CA ASN A 438 -18.10 4.36 -24.46
C ASN A 438 -16.94 3.46 -24.90
N HIS A 439 -16.20 2.92 -23.93
CA HIS A 439 -15.12 1.98 -24.21
C HIS A 439 -15.65 0.66 -24.80
N ALA A 440 -16.71 0.09 -24.26
CA ALA A 440 -17.36 -1.10 -24.80
C ALA A 440 -17.83 -0.93 -26.25
N LYS A 441 -18.26 0.29 -26.62
CA LYS A 441 -18.68 0.61 -28.00
C LYS A 441 -17.53 0.65 -29.02
N LEU A 442 -16.28 0.56 -28.61
CA LEU A 442 -15.14 0.36 -29.52
C LEU A 442 -15.18 -1.03 -30.17
N ILE A 443 -15.93 -1.98 -29.58
CA ILE A 443 -16.15 -3.30 -30.16
C ILE A 443 -17.19 -3.16 -31.28
N PRO A 444 -16.87 -3.56 -32.52
CA PRO A 444 -17.81 -3.48 -33.63
C PRO A 444 -19.13 -4.20 -33.35
N GLY A 445 -20.24 -3.51 -33.56
CA GLY A 445 -21.59 -4.02 -33.30
C GLY A 445 -22.11 -3.84 -31.88
N VAL A 446 -21.32 -3.23 -30.99
CA VAL A 446 -21.77 -2.84 -29.65
C VAL A 446 -22.27 -1.38 -29.72
N ASP A 447 -23.57 -1.21 -29.65
CA ASP A 447 -24.28 0.07 -29.59
C ASP A 447 -25.08 0.18 -28.27
N ASN A 448 -25.91 1.22 -28.15
CA ASN A 448 -26.74 1.42 -26.97
C ASN A 448 -27.79 0.31 -26.76
N VAL A 449 -28.26 -0.33 -27.81
CA VAL A 449 -29.20 -1.45 -27.74
C VAL A 449 -28.48 -2.71 -27.26
N LYS A 450 -27.32 -2.98 -27.83
CA LYS A 450 -26.50 -4.12 -27.46
C LYS A 450 -26.03 -4.06 -26.01
N LEU A 451 -25.69 -2.86 -25.50
CA LEU A 451 -25.32 -2.65 -24.10
C LEU A 451 -26.40 -3.08 -23.09
N GLN A 452 -27.68 -3.09 -23.48
CA GLN A 452 -28.78 -3.53 -22.60
C GLN A 452 -28.71 -5.03 -22.28
N ASP A 453 -28.05 -5.78 -23.15
CA ASP A 453 -27.93 -7.23 -23.06
C ASP A 453 -26.51 -7.73 -22.78
N LEU A 454 -25.52 -6.88 -22.93
CA LEU A 454 -24.12 -7.17 -22.64
C LEU A 454 -23.85 -7.07 -21.15
N LEU A 455 -23.39 -8.14 -20.53
CA LEU A 455 -22.82 -8.06 -19.18
C LEU A 455 -21.39 -7.51 -19.29
N ILE A 456 -21.11 -6.39 -18.64
CA ILE A 456 -19.75 -5.86 -18.51
C ILE A 456 -19.22 -6.24 -17.11
N VAL A 457 -18.01 -6.80 -17.08
CA VAL A 457 -17.30 -7.15 -15.85
C VAL A 457 -15.99 -6.38 -15.81
N ILE A 458 -15.86 -5.50 -14.83
CA ILE A 458 -14.61 -4.77 -14.56
C ILE A 458 -13.80 -5.56 -13.56
N ILE A 459 -12.70 -6.14 -14.00
CA ILE A 459 -11.71 -6.76 -13.12
C ILE A 459 -10.78 -5.66 -12.61
N VAL A 460 -10.69 -5.54 -11.30
CA VAL A 460 -9.94 -4.46 -10.65
C VAL A 460 -8.61 -4.99 -10.14
N ASN A 461 -7.53 -4.36 -10.57
CA ASN A 461 -6.16 -4.72 -10.16
C ASN A 461 -5.89 -4.31 -8.70
N GLU A 462 -6.61 -4.93 -7.77
CA GLU A 462 -6.44 -4.74 -6.33
C GLU A 462 -6.72 -6.03 -5.57
N ASN A 463 -5.85 -6.34 -4.61
CA ASN A 463 -6.06 -7.47 -3.70
C ASN A 463 -6.90 -7.02 -2.50
N ARG A 464 -8.22 -6.85 -2.71
CA ARG A 464 -9.14 -6.43 -1.67
C ARG A 464 -10.48 -7.14 -1.81
N TYR A 465 -11.07 -7.56 -0.68
CA TYR A 465 -12.43 -8.08 -0.64
C TYR A 465 -13.43 -6.94 -0.78
N ALA A 466 -14.10 -6.87 -1.91
CA ALA A 466 -15.22 -5.99 -2.23
C ALA A 466 -15.88 -6.48 -3.51
N GLY A 467 -17.06 -5.95 -3.83
CA GLY A 467 -17.76 -6.24 -5.07
C GLY A 467 -19.04 -5.44 -5.11
N THR A 468 -19.46 -5.02 -6.32
CA THR A 468 -20.72 -4.29 -6.50
C THR A 468 -21.21 -4.48 -7.92
N CYS A 469 -22.47 -4.84 -8.08
CA CYS A 469 -23.14 -4.86 -9.38
C CYS A 469 -24.04 -3.64 -9.53
N TRP A 470 -23.84 -2.89 -10.61
CA TRP A 470 -24.67 -1.77 -11.02
C TRP A 470 -25.59 -2.19 -12.16
N THR A 471 -26.87 -1.85 -12.06
CA THR A 471 -27.88 -2.17 -13.07
C THR A 471 -28.70 -0.94 -13.46
N TRP A 472 -29.17 -0.89 -14.68
CA TRP A 472 -29.97 0.20 -15.21
C TRP A 472 -31.36 -0.29 -15.60
N PRO A 473 -32.38 0.61 -15.62
CA PRO A 473 -33.75 0.25 -16.01
C PRO A 473 -33.87 -0.32 -17.39
N ASP A 474 -32.99 0.06 -18.31
CA ASP A 474 -32.94 -0.42 -19.69
C ASP A 474 -32.24 -1.78 -19.86
N GLY A 475 -31.74 -2.37 -18.80
CA GLY A 475 -31.14 -3.71 -18.83
C GLY A 475 -29.61 -3.73 -18.81
N LYS A 476 -28.92 -2.61 -18.93
CA LYS A 476 -27.45 -2.55 -18.79
C LYS A 476 -27.01 -3.05 -17.43
N SER A 477 -25.82 -3.65 -17.35
CA SER A 477 -25.22 -4.07 -16.10
C SER A 477 -23.70 -4.04 -16.13
N ILE A 478 -23.11 -3.61 -15.01
CA ILE A 478 -21.67 -3.58 -14.76
C ILE A 478 -21.42 -4.25 -13.42
N ALA A 479 -20.65 -5.34 -13.41
CA ALA A 479 -20.14 -5.96 -12.19
C ALA A 479 -18.69 -5.52 -11.99
N ILE A 480 -18.36 -4.97 -10.82
CA ILE A 480 -17.02 -4.51 -10.45
C ILE A 480 -16.45 -5.52 -9.46
N VAL A 481 -15.33 -6.15 -9.81
CA VAL A 481 -14.80 -7.34 -9.13
C VAL A 481 -13.28 -7.21 -8.95
N PRO A 482 -12.79 -7.01 -7.71
CA PRO A 482 -11.35 -7.00 -7.44
C PRO A 482 -10.74 -8.40 -7.52
N VAL A 483 -9.44 -8.47 -7.88
CA VAL A 483 -8.64 -9.69 -7.82
C VAL A 483 -8.27 -10.00 -6.37
N SER A 484 -9.26 -10.44 -5.58
CA SER A 484 -9.07 -10.75 -4.17
C SER A 484 -8.37 -12.10 -4.00
N ARG A 485 -7.17 -12.09 -3.44
CA ARG A 485 -6.40 -13.30 -3.08
C ARG A 485 -6.61 -13.68 -1.61
N HIS A 486 -7.82 -13.49 -1.13
CA HIS A 486 -8.19 -13.81 0.26
C HIS A 486 -8.21 -15.33 0.49
N SER A 487 -7.67 -15.77 1.63
CA SER A 487 -7.64 -17.21 1.99
C SER A 487 -9.01 -17.80 2.37
N ASN A 488 -9.99 -16.96 2.70
CA ASN A 488 -11.36 -17.37 2.95
C ASN A 488 -12.09 -17.58 1.61
N PRO A 489 -12.61 -18.80 1.32
CA PRO A 489 -13.29 -19.11 0.06
C PRO A 489 -14.59 -18.30 -0.18
N HIS A 490 -15.16 -17.67 0.86
CA HIS A 490 -16.30 -16.77 0.73
C HIS A 490 -15.89 -15.34 0.27
N SER A 491 -14.61 -15.06 0.22
CA SER A 491 -14.07 -13.71 0.01
C SER A 491 -12.98 -13.66 -1.06
N ASP A 492 -12.73 -14.76 -1.75
CA ASP A 492 -11.77 -14.84 -2.83
C ASP A 492 -12.33 -14.28 -4.16
N TYR A 493 -11.47 -14.11 -5.14
CA TYR A 493 -11.82 -13.57 -6.46
C TYR A 493 -12.96 -14.34 -7.12
N ARG A 494 -12.94 -15.69 -7.06
CA ARG A 494 -13.93 -16.57 -7.66
C ARG A 494 -15.32 -16.38 -7.05
N ALA A 495 -15.37 -16.33 -5.70
CA ALA A 495 -16.62 -16.15 -4.96
C ALA A 495 -17.27 -14.80 -5.27
N ILE A 496 -16.47 -13.73 -5.30
CA ILE A 496 -16.93 -12.37 -5.63
C ILE A 496 -17.45 -12.32 -7.07
N LEU A 497 -16.69 -12.86 -8.03
CA LEU A 497 -17.07 -12.84 -9.45
C LEU A 497 -18.37 -13.59 -9.69
N VAL A 498 -18.54 -14.78 -9.12
CA VAL A 498 -19.74 -15.59 -9.28
C VAL A 498 -20.95 -14.88 -8.67
N HIS A 499 -20.79 -14.23 -7.51
CA HIS A 499 -21.86 -13.48 -6.86
C HIS A 499 -22.26 -12.24 -7.70
N GLU A 500 -21.30 -11.36 -7.99
CA GLU A 500 -21.59 -10.07 -8.64
C GLU A 500 -21.95 -10.22 -10.13
N ALA A 501 -21.09 -10.89 -10.89
CA ALA A 501 -21.31 -11.04 -12.34
C ALA A 501 -22.32 -12.14 -12.66
N GLY A 502 -22.22 -13.31 -12.00
CA GLY A 502 -23.12 -14.43 -12.23
C GLY A 502 -24.49 -14.23 -11.59
N GLY A 503 -24.52 -13.85 -10.32
CA GLY A 503 -25.77 -13.66 -9.56
C GLY A 503 -26.52 -12.40 -9.96
N HIS A 504 -25.97 -11.24 -9.67
CA HIS A 504 -26.62 -9.97 -9.93
C HIS A 504 -26.55 -9.56 -11.41
N GLY A 505 -25.38 -9.61 -12.02
CA GLY A 505 -25.14 -9.09 -13.35
C GLY A 505 -25.90 -9.86 -14.44
N PHE A 506 -25.64 -11.14 -14.59
CA PHE A 506 -26.30 -11.97 -15.57
C PHE A 506 -27.61 -12.58 -15.05
N GLY A 507 -27.60 -13.17 -13.85
CA GLY A 507 -28.76 -13.89 -13.29
C GLY A 507 -29.92 -12.99 -12.87
N ARG A 508 -29.67 -11.69 -12.68
CA ARG A 508 -30.65 -10.71 -12.16
C ARG A 508 -31.25 -11.15 -10.82
N LEU A 509 -30.46 -11.80 -10.00
CA LEU A 509 -30.87 -12.34 -8.72
C LEU A 509 -30.80 -11.27 -7.62
N ALA A 510 -31.62 -11.43 -6.61
CA ALA A 510 -31.56 -10.65 -5.37
C ALA A 510 -30.59 -11.31 -4.37
N ASP A 511 -30.05 -10.52 -3.45
CA ASP A 511 -29.42 -11.04 -2.25
C ASP A 511 -30.42 -11.79 -1.37
N GLU A 512 -29.98 -12.92 -0.83
CA GLU A 512 -30.80 -13.79 0.01
C GLU A 512 -30.37 -13.76 1.49
N TYR A 513 -29.38 -12.95 1.85
CA TYR A 513 -28.94 -12.79 3.24
C TYR A 513 -29.77 -11.77 4.02
N VAL A 514 -29.65 -11.85 5.34
CA VAL A 514 -30.19 -10.83 6.27
C VAL A 514 -29.01 -9.99 6.76
N SER A 515 -29.06 -8.68 6.57
CA SER A 515 -28.02 -7.80 7.08
C SER A 515 -28.07 -7.70 8.60
N THR A 516 -26.93 -7.49 9.25
CA THR A 516 -26.83 -7.40 10.72
C THR A 516 -27.74 -6.31 11.29
N ASP A 517 -27.86 -5.19 10.60
CA ASP A 517 -28.68 -4.04 11.02
C ASP A 517 -30.20 -4.32 10.93
N ASN A 518 -30.61 -5.33 10.20
CA ASN A 518 -32.02 -5.69 9.97
C ASN A 518 -32.42 -7.02 10.60
N ILE A 519 -31.58 -7.56 11.47
CA ILE A 519 -31.98 -8.73 12.29
C ILE A 519 -33.18 -8.35 13.15
N GLY A 520 -34.23 -9.19 13.06
CA GLY A 520 -35.49 -8.96 13.79
C GLY A 520 -36.43 -7.90 13.17
N LYS A 521 -36.06 -7.33 12.00
CA LYS A 521 -36.91 -6.32 11.32
C LYS A 521 -37.63 -6.92 10.12
N ALA A 522 -38.83 -6.38 9.85
CA ALA A 522 -39.56 -6.60 8.63
C ALA A 522 -39.05 -5.69 7.51
N ILE A 523 -39.26 -6.12 6.25
CA ILE A 523 -38.93 -5.29 5.08
C ILE A 523 -39.61 -3.93 5.16
N SER A 524 -38.87 -2.86 4.90
CA SER A 524 -39.42 -1.50 4.87
C SER A 524 -40.29 -1.27 3.63
N SER A 525 -41.25 -0.35 3.72
CA SER A 525 -42.12 -0.02 2.58
C SER A 525 -41.34 0.40 1.34
N GLU A 526 -40.25 1.16 1.51
CA GLU A 526 -39.39 1.57 0.38
C GLU A 526 -38.73 0.35 -0.27
N ARG A 527 -38.16 -0.56 0.51
CA ARG A 527 -37.52 -1.77 -0.01
C ARG A 527 -38.52 -2.76 -0.60
N LEU A 528 -39.73 -2.81 -0.07
CA LEU A 528 -40.83 -3.59 -0.65
C LEU A 528 -41.16 -3.07 -2.05
N GLN A 529 -41.34 -1.76 -2.21
CA GLN A 529 -41.58 -1.15 -3.52
C GLN A 529 -40.46 -1.46 -4.52
N GLN A 530 -39.19 -1.32 -4.11
CA GLN A 530 -38.03 -1.64 -4.96
C GLN A 530 -38.04 -3.12 -5.40
N LEU A 531 -38.43 -4.03 -4.52
CA LEU A 531 -38.51 -5.46 -4.82
C LEU A 531 -39.67 -5.74 -5.78
N GLU A 532 -40.84 -5.09 -5.61
CA GLU A 532 -41.99 -5.22 -6.51
C GLU A 532 -41.66 -4.67 -7.91
N GLU A 533 -40.95 -3.54 -8.00
CA GLU A 533 -40.43 -3.00 -9.27
C GLU A 533 -39.44 -3.97 -9.95
N SER A 534 -38.59 -4.65 -9.16
CA SER A 534 -37.71 -5.72 -9.63
C SER A 534 -38.49 -6.90 -10.20
N PHE A 535 -39.55 -7.34 -9.52
CA PHE A 535 -40.42 -8.41 -9.99
C PHE A 535 -41.14 -8.05 -11.31
N ALA A 536 -41.61 -6.82 -11.43
CA ALA A 536 -42.22 -6.33 -12.66
C ALA A 536 -41.31 -6.42 -13.90
N ARG A 537 -39.97 -6.41 -13.65
CA ARG A 537 -38.94 -6.59 -14.70
C ARG A 537 -38.47 -8.04 -14.87
N ASN A 538 -39.12 -9.01 -14.21
CA ASN A 538 -38.69 -10.40 -14.13
C ASN A 538 -37.30 -10.60 -13.51
N TYR A 539 -36.90 -9.71 -12.59
CA TYR A 539 -35.70 -9.84 -11.77
C TYR A 539 -36.06 -10.48 -10.42
N SER A 540 -35.03 -10.82 -9.65
CA SER A 540 -35.18 -11.34 -8.27
C SER A 540 -36.06 -12.61 -8.17
N ALA A 541 -35.94 -13.52 -9.16
CA ALA A 541 -36.72 -14.75 -9.23
C ALA A 541 -36.44 -15.71 -8.04
N ASN A 542 -35.35 -15.51 -7.32
CA ASN A 542 -34.88 -16.32 -6.20
C ASN A 542 -35.48 -15.92 -4.84
N VAL A 543 -36.26 -14.84 -4.78
CA VAL A 543 -36.96 -14.39 -3.56
C VAL A 543 -38.45 -14.16 -3.84
N ASP A 544 -39.28 -14.22 -2.80
CA ASP A 544 -40.73 -14.01 -2.87
C ASP A 544 -41.25 -13.26 -1.65
N LEU A 545 -42.44 -12.66 -1.75
CA LEU A 545 -43.14 -11.95 -0.69
C LEU A 545 -44.11 -12.85 0.10
N THR A 546 -44.28 -14.11 -0.31
CA THR A 546 -45.11 -15.09 0.39
C THR A 546 -44.28 -16.31 0.83
N GLY A 547 -44.64 -16.89 1.97
CA GLY A 547 -44.09 -18.17 2.46
C GLY A 547 -44.98 -19.36 2.14
N ASP A 548 -46.12 -19.13 1.43
CA ASP A 548 -47.02 -20.21 1.03
C ASP A 548 -46.34 -21.11 -0.01
N SER A 549 -46.01 -22.32 0.37
CA SER A 549 -45.27 -23.29 -0.46
C SER A 549 -45.97 -23.61 -1.80
N THR A 550 -47.25 -23.37 -1.90
CA THR A 550 -48.04 -23.61 -3.12
C THR A 550 -48.05 -22.41 -4.08
N LYS A 551 -47.67 -21.20 -3.57
CA LYS A 551 -47.74 -19.93 -4.29
C LYS A 551 -46.37 -19.31 -4.64
N VAL A 552 -45.32 -19.71 -3.91
CA VAL A 552 -43.97 -19.17 -4.19
C VAL A 552 -43.55 -19.46 -5.62
N LYS A 553 -42.74 -18.59 -6.21
CA LYS A 553 -42.23 -18.68 -7.59
C LYS A 553 -41.58 -20.02 -7.90
N TRP A 554 -41.03 -20.71 -6.90
CA TRP A 554 -40.35 -21.99 -6.99
C TRP A 554 -41.20 -23.18 -6.47
N SER A 555 -42.51 -23.03 -6.31
CA SER A 555 -43.43 -24.10 -5.82
C SER A 555 -43.29 -25.42 -6.59
N LYS A 556 -43.02 -25.34 -7.90
CA LYS A 556 -42.77 -26.50 -8.78
C LYS A 556 -41.55 -27.34 -8.43
N PHE A 557 -40.65 -26.88 -7.60
CA PHE A 557 -39.49 -27.62 -7.12
C PHE A 557 -39.73 -28.20 -5.71
N ILE A 558 -40.71 -27.69 -4.96
CA ILE A 558 -41.04 -28.19 -3.63
C ILE A 558 -41.58 -29.64 -3.76
N LEU A 559 -41.05 -30.55 -2.96
CA LEU A 559 -41.33 -31.97 -2.99
C LEU A 559 -41.01 -32.69 -4.31
N LYS A 560 -40.30 -32.02 -5.23
CA LYS A 560 -39.84 -32.63 -6.48
C LYS A 560 -38.59 -33.47 -6.20
N SER A 561 -38.60 -34.72 -6.73
CA SER A 561 -37.46 -35.63 -6.58
C SER A 561 -36.14 -34.96 -7.06
N GLY A 562 -35.11 -35.02 -6.22
CA GLY A 562 -33.80 -34.41 -6.44
C GLY A 562 -33.68 -32.93 -6.01
N TYR A 563 -34.77 -32.30 -5.53
CA TYR A 563 -34.77 -30.93 -5.03
C TYR A 563 -35.11 -30.86 -3.53
N ASN A 564 -34.57 -31.79 -2.74
CA ASN A 564 -34.93 -32.01 -1.35
C ASN A 564 -34.60 -30.82 -0.42
N ARG A 565 -33.72 -29.90 -0.87
CA ARG A 565 -33.34 -28.69 -0.12
C ARG A 565 -34.31 -27.55 -0.30
N VAL A 566 -35.15 -27.61 -1.37
CA VAL A 566 -36.07 -26.53 -1.71
C VAL A 566 -37.26 -26.51 -0.77
N GLY A 567 -37.46 -25.39 -0.14
CA GLY A 567 -38.57 -25.11 0.80
C GLY A 567 -38.97 -23.66 0.75
N THR A 568 -39.48 -23.17 1.86
CA THR A 568 -39.78 -21.75 2.08
C THR A 568 -39.13 -21.28 3.38
N PHE A 569 -38.12 -20.44 3.29
CA PHE A 569 -37.35 -19.97 4.42
C PHE A 569 -37.50 -18.43 4.52
N GLN A 570 -38.02 -17.95 5.63
CA GLN A 570 -38.17 -16.53 5.87
C GLN A 570 -36.80 -15.90 6.17
N GLY A 571 -36.61 -14.66 5.71
CA GLY A 571 -35.36 -13.90 5.85
C GLY A 571 -34.59 -13.90 4.56
N ALA A 572 -34.71 -12.82 3.78
CA ALA A 572 -34.01 -12.54 2.54
C ALA A 572 -34.09 -11.04 2.24
N TYR A 573 -33.42 -10.61 1.18
CA TYR A 573 -33.42 -9.22 0.73
C TYR A 573 -33.12 -8.24 1.87
N TYR A 574 -32.12 -8.63 2.69
CA TYR A 574 -31.58 -7.90 3.84
C TYR A 574 -32.42 -7.90 5.11
N PHE A 575 -33.64 -8.42 5.14
CA PHE A 575 -34.57 -8.35 6.27
C PHE A 575 -34.93 -9.72 6.83
N SER A 576 -35.17 -9.78 8.14
CA SER A 576 -35.58 -11.02 8.81
C SER A 576 -37.01 -11.46 8.45
N PHE A 577 -37.90 -10.51 8.16
CA PHE A 577 -39.31 -10.80 7.93
C PHE A 577 -39.86 -10.14 6.68
N GLY A 578 -40.85 -10.78 6.04
CA GLY A 578 -41.58 -10.25 4.88
C GLY A 578 -41.03 -10.70 3.52
N VAL A 579 -39.87 -11.34 3.49
CA VAL A 579 -39.29 -11.92 2.26
C VAL A 579 -38.82 -13.34 2.51
N TRP A 580 -39.03 -14.21 1.55
CA TRP A 580 -38.70 -15.64 1.62
C TRP A 580 -37.70 -16.02 0.52
N ARG A 581 -36.91 -17.06 0.78
CA ARG A 581 -35.97 -17.71 -0.13
C ARG A 581 -36.19 -19.20 -0.20
N SER A 582 -35.64 -19.85 -1.22
CA SER A 582 -35.93 -21.27 -1.50
C SER A 582 -35.07 -22.24 -0.71
N GLU A 583 -33.88 -21.86 -0.27
CA GLU A 583 -32.91 -22.68 0.44
C GLU A 583 -32.23 -21.88 1.56
N ILE A 584 -31.65 -22.59 2.55
CA ILE A 584 -30.96 -21.97 3.69
C ILE A 584 -29.57 -21.45 3.34
N SER A 585 -29.00 -21.89 2.23
CA SER A 585 -27.69 -21.44 1.77
C SER A 585 -27.60 -21.46 0.26
N SER A 586 -26.92 -20.46 -0.31
CA SER A 586 -26.68 -20.30 -1.74
C SER A 586 -25.57 -19.26 -1.96
N CYS A 587 -25.14 -19.09 -3.21
CA CYS A 587 -24.23 -18.01 -3.62
C CYS A 587 -24.71 -16.64 -3.12
N MET A 588 -26.01 -16.35 -3.28
CA MET A 588 -26.61 -15.05 -2.90
C MET A 588 -26.81 -14.86 -1.38
N ILE A 589 -26.39 -15.84 -0.56
CA ILE A 589 -26.37 -15.73 0.91
C ILE A 589 -24.95 -15.53 1.43
N SER A 590 -23.98 -16.31 0.93
CA SER A 590 -22.67 -16.44 1.56
C SER A 590 -21.52 -16.61 0.57
N ASN A 591 -21.70 -16.21 -0.68
CA ASN A 591 -20.72 -16.28 -1.78
C ASN A 591 -20.19 -17.70 -2.06
N VAL A 592 -20.91 -18.75 -1.64
CA VAL A 592 -20.53 -20.12 -1.97
C VAL A 592 -20.81 -20.41 -3.45
N LEU A 593 -20.03 -21.32 -4.03
CA LEU A 593 -20.10 -21.63 -5.45
C LEU A 593 -21.27 -22.57 -5.79
N TYR A 594 -22.47 -22.17 -5.38
CA TYR A 594 -23.70 -22.91 -5.59
C TYR A 594 -24.90 -21.96 -5.68
N PHE A 595 -25.59 -21.96 -6.79
CA PHE A 595 -26.89 -21.31 -6.95
C PHE A 595 -28.02 -22.28 -6.58
N ASN A 596 -29.02 -21.83 -5.83
CA ASN A 596 -30.22 -22.62 -5.53
C ASN A 596 -31.08 -22.85 -6.78
N ALA A 597 -32.08 -23.72 -6.68
CA ALA A 597 -32.88 -24.14 -7.84
C ALA A 597 -33.57 -23.00 -8.60
N PRO A 598 -34.28 -22.04 -7.98
CA PRO A 598 -34.87 -20.93 -8.72
C PRO A 598 -33.84 -20.00 -9.34
N SER A 599 -32.67 -19.81 -8.72
CA SER A 599 -31.56 -19.06 -9.29
C SER A 599 -31.03 -19.71 -10.56
N ARG A 600 -30.78 -21.02 -10.54
CA ARG A 600 -30.34 -21.77 -11.73
C ARG A 600 -31.38 -21.72 -12.84
N GLU A 601 -32.67 -21.89 -12.48
CA GLU A 601 -33.76 -21.77 -13.45
C GLU A 601 -33.81 -20.39 -14.11
N ALA A 602 -33.71 -19.30 -13.33
CA ALA A 602 -33.73 -17.93 -13.84
C ALA A 602 -32.59 -17.68 -14.83
N ILE A 603 -31.38 -18.13 -14.48
CA ILE A 603 -30.18 -18.04 -15.34
C ILE A 603 -30.41 -18.82 -16.64
N VAL A 604 -30.88 -20.08 -16.57
CA VAL A 604 -31.11 -20.90 -17.77
C VAL A 604 -32.22 -20.33 -18.64
N LYS A 605 -33.32 -19.84 -18.07
CA LYS A 605 -34.36 -19.13 -18.82
C LYS A 605 -33.79 -17.97 -19.62
N ARG A 606 -32.95 -17.15 -18.99
CA ARG A 606 -32.32 -16.01 -19.69
C ARG A 606 -31.39 -16.46 -20.81
N ILE A 607 -30.59 -17.50 -20.61
CA ILE A 607 -29.74 -18.09 -21.65
C ILE A 607 -30.60 -18.59 -22.84
N MET A 608 -31.64 -19.38 -22.55
CA MET A 608 -32.52 -19.95 -23.61
C MET A 608 -33.26 -18.86 -24.38
N THR A 609 -33.83 -17.87 -23.68
CA THR A 609 -34.50 -16.73 -24.35
C THR A 609 -33.54 -16.00 -25.28
N LYS A 610 -32.32 -15.72 -24.85
CA LYS A 610 -31.31 -15.07 -25.72
C LYS A 610 -30.90 -15.96 -26.87
N ALA A 611 -30.75 -17.25 -26.65
CA ALA A 611 -30.40 -18.21 -27.69
C ALA A 611 -31.53 -18.45 -28.74
N GLY A 612 -32.72 -17.90 -28.53
CA GLY A 612 -33.90 -18.16 -29.39
C GLY A 612 -34.45 -19.58 -29.23
N ILE A 613 -34.27 -20.18 -28.07
CA ILE A 613 -34.68 -21.55 -27.74
C ILE A 613 -35.80 -21.53 -26.69
N ASP A 614 -36.90 -22.26 -26.98
CA ASP A 614 -38.01 -22.37 -26.05
C ASP A 614 -37.58 -23.06 -24.75
N TYR A 615 -37.83 -22.38 -23.63
CA TYR A 615 -37.60 -22.95 -22.31
C TYR A 615 -38.74 -23.89 -21.91
N THR A 616 -38.41 -25.09 -21.45
CA THR A 616 -39.35 -25.99 -20.74
C THR A 616 -38.79 -26.44 -19.41
N LEU A 617 -39.65 -26.57 -18.40
CA LEU A 617 -39.24 -27.06 -17.08
C LEU A 617 -38.66 -28.49 -17.14
N GLU A 618 -39.20 -29.33 -18.05
CA GLU A 618 -38.72 -30.69 -18.26
C GLU A 618 -37.26 -30.70 -18.75
N ASN A 619 -36.93 -29.91 -19.75
CA ASN A 619 -35.58 -29.78 -20.31
C ASN A 619 -34.63 -29.21 -19.27
N PHE A 620 -35.08 -28.21 -18.50
CA PHE A 620 -34.28 -27.66 -17.38
C PHE A 620 -33.96 -28.76 -16.36
N VAL A 621 -34.96 -29.46 -15.83
CA VAL A 621 -34.78 -30.50 -14.80
C VAL A 621 -33.88 -31.64 -15.28
N LYS A 622 -33.95 -31.99 -16.58
CA LYS A 622 -33.10 -33.02 -17.20
C LYS A 622 -31.62 -32.57 -17.25
N LYS A 623 -31.37 -31.31 -17.54
CA LYS A 623 -30.01 -30.71 -17.66
C LYS A 623 -29.49 -30.17 -16.33
N ASP A 624 -30.30 -29.97 -15.30
CA ASP A 624 -29.92 -29.51 -13.98
C ASP A 624 -29.24 -30.64 -13.19
N ILE A 625 -27.96 -30.82 -13.45
CA ILE A 625 -27.17 -31.94 -12.93
C ILE A 625 -26.71 -31.77 -11.47
N VAL A 626 -26.54 -30.51 -11.01
CA VAL A 626 -26.11 -30.18 -9.67
C VAL A 626 -27.28 -29.66 -8.85
N LYS A 627 -28.15 -30.58 -8.41
CA LYS A 627 -29.33 -30.31 -7.56
C LYS A 627 -28.98 -30.18 -6.08
N GLU A 628 -27.84 -30.71 -5.69
CA GLU A 628 -27.23 -30.60 -4.36
C GLU A 628 -25.87 -29.95 -4.48
N PRO A 629 -25.44 -29.15 -3.50
CA PRO A 629 -24.10 -28.56 -3.53
C PRO A 629 -23.02 -29.66 -3.51
N PRO A 630 -21.91 -29.48 -4.25
CA PRO A 630 -20.73 -30.35 -4.14
C PRO A 630 -20.26 -30.49 -2.69
N TYR A 631 -19.56 -31.58 -2.36
CA TYR A 631 -19.19 -31.92 -0.97
C TYR A 631 -18.36 -30.79 -0.31
N ASP A 632 -17.39 -30.24 -1.00
CA ASP A 632 -16.56 -29.14 -0.55
C ASP A 632 -17.37 -27.87 -0.28
N VAL A 633 -18.30 -27.53 -1.18
CA VAL A 633 -19.23 -26.40 -1.01
C VAL A 633 -20.19 -26.65 0.14
N ALA A 634 -20.72 -27.87 0.26
CA ALA A 634 -21.59 -28.25 1.38
C ALA A 634 -20.88 -28.19 2.74
N PHE A 635 -19.57 -28.45 2.77
CA PHE A 635 -18.73 -28.29 3.96
C PHE A 635 -18.59 -26.80 4.33
N LEU A 636 -18.29 -25.94 3.35
CA LEU A 636 -18.21 -24.48 3.55
C LEU A 636 -19.55 -23.90 4.05
N MET A 637 -20.67 -24.36 3.51
CA MET A 637 -22.00 -23.95 3.98
C MET A 637 -22.24 -24.27 5.46
N LYS A 638 -21.72 -25.40 5.97
CA LYS A 638 -21.85 -25.78 7.39
C LYS A 638 -20.97 -24.92 8.31
N SER A 639 -19.83 -24.45 7.82
CA SER A 639 -18.92 -23.60 8.59
C SER A 639 -19.25 -22.11 8.51
N PHE A 640 -20.24 -21.73 7.71
CA PHE A 640 -20.67 -20.35 7.54
C PHE A 640 -21.25 -19.77 8.84
N ASN A 641 -20.72 -18.63 9.26
CA ASN A 641 -21.23 -17.88 10.41
C ASN A 641 -21.77 -16.52 9.95
N PRO A 642 -23.09 -16.34 9.92
CA PRO A 642 -23.68 -15.08 9.44
C PRO A 642 -23.36 -13.86 10.31
N LEU A 643 -22.95 -14.06 11.57
CA LEU A 643 -22.59 -12.95 12.47
C LEU A 643 -21.20 -12.37 12.21
N THR A 644 -20.33 -13.14 11.57
CA THR A 644 -18.95 -12.71 11.24
C THR A 644 -18.74 -12.52 9.75
N PHE A 645 -19.71 -12.89 8.93
CA PHE A 645 -19.66 -12.71 7.49
C PHE A 645 -19.90 -11.24 7.14
N VAL A 646 -18.99 -10.64 6.39
CA VAL A 646 -19.16 -9.32 5.81
C VAL A 646 -19.70 -9.52 4.39
N PRO A 647 -20.95 -9.17 4.09
CA PRO A 647 -21.50 -9.32 2.76
C PRO A 647 -20.86 -8.34 1.77
N LEU A 648 -20.95 -8.66 0.48
CA LEU A 648 -20.66 -7.72 -0.59
C LEU A 648 -21.66 -6.56 -0.58
N ALA A 649 -21.35 -5.48 -1.28
CA ALA A 649 -22.27 -4.35 -1.36
C ALA A 649 -23.56 -4.76 -2.07
N GLN A 650 -24.67 -4.22 -1.60
CA GLN A 650 -25.96 -4.45 -2.26
C GLN A 650 -25.90 -3.98 -3.72
N PRO A 651 -26.51 -4.72 -4.66
CA PRO A 651 -26.59 -4.27 -6.03
C PRO A 651 -27.33 -2.93 -6.12
N VAL A 652 -26.81 -2.04 -6.94
CA VAL A 652 -27.34 -0.69 -7.08
C VAL A 652 -28.13 -0.59 -8.37
N MET A 653 -29.42 -0.23 -8.26
CA MET A 653 -30.24 0.06 -9.42
C MET A 653 -30.23 1.57 -9.68
N MET A 654 -29.70 1.96 -10.83
CA MET A 654 -29.74 3.35 -11.29
C MET A 654 -31.18 3.79 -11.62
N LYS A 655 -31.48 5.07 -11.41
CA LYS A 655 -32.81 5.65 -11.71
C LYS A 655 -32.92 6.10 -13.16
#